data_f3909670974fa26a960b0affa723e3fb
#
_entry.id   f3909670974fa26a960b0affa723e3fb
#
_cell.length_a   1.000
_cell.length_b   1.000
_cell.length_c   1.000
_cell.angle_alpha   90.00
_cell.angle_beta   90.00
_cell.angle_gamma   90.00
#
_symmetry.space_group_name_H-M   'P 1'
#
loop_
_entity.id
_entity.type
_entity.pdbx_description
1 polymer ?
#
loop_
_entity_poly.entity_id
_entity_poly.type
_entity_poly.pdbx_seq_one_letter_code
_entity_poly.pdbx_strand_id
1 'polypeptide(L)'
;MAQIELNGTWQLTSPQRPDIDIPMNLPGDNVSALLQAELIPNPYFADNEAKVRWIEACDWHIERQFEVGDSTLCASHIWMTLTRVDTLAQFFINGERVLTSSNMFAQQRVDIKPYLKQGTNTIRVEFARVDLEGIARAKKLPFPIPSAMGNNQIPHMNLIRKTQCHSGWDWGICLMVSGIYDPIQIDVVTDMWLKNVSTEQQWQADGSVILDVLVEVQTDNQSHHVAVEFDGEVQFIQTEGSGHYHCQFHVQKPQLWWPASYGDAHLYTISVGCGEQTLSRKIGLRQLSLNSQADEHGSAMEFIVNGTPINAKGANWIPVDAMPGRECEHRYRDLLQSAVDANMNMIRVWGGGQYESETFYNLCDELGLLVWQDMMFACSLYPSNDEFLKDVEEELRFQIPRLKAHPSIALWCGDNEVIGAIGWYDESKHNKVKYTVNYDRLNRMIEQVITQQDDSRRFWPSSPCNGELDFGDAWHDDSKGDMHFWDVWHSGKSFSAYLNINPRFCSEFGFQSWPSFAEVKQFVPERDWNITSPTFEQHQKNPRGNSIITEMFTRYFCFPSGFEQMLYLSQVQQAMAIKTACDHWRAISPICRGMLYWQLNDNWPVSSWSSLEYSGRWKQLHYHAKRFFAPQYLVFSEHTGKLSLHLLNDAKDPASVNAQLKWVDWQGEEKQCWSLEQTVIADSNTILWQLDESFEKDELTSGFFYVEAQIGEDRISNTWFCSHELKTLPMAKANIDVSIEGRQITLVADKPAFFVHVECDTQGRFSDSSLTLLANQPVTIEFLGDDLDAMSTSLRVYHLMQ
;
A
#
# COMPACT_ATOMS: atom_id res chain seq x y z
N MET A 1 10.39 -39.45 6.17
CA MET A 1 9.96 -39.27 7.58
C MET A 1 8.51 -38.79 7.59
N ALA A 2 7.68 -39.21 8.56
CA ALA A 2 6.35 -38.62 8.68
C ALA A 2 6.51 -37.16 9.15
N GLN A 3 6.11 -36.20 8.30
CA GLN A 3 6.20 -34.80 8.60
C GLN A 3 5.08 -34.43 9.59
N ILE A 4 5.41 -33.74 10.67
CA ILE A 4 4.39 -33.17 11.55
C ILE A 4 3.70 -32.03 10.80
N GLU A 5 2.40 -32.16 10.58
CA GLU A 5 1.58 -31.14 9.89
C GLU A 5 0.61 -30.49 10.87
N LEU A 6 0.81 -29.22 11.15
CA LEU A 6 -0.02 -28.41 12.03
C LEU A 6 -0.93 -27.42 11.31
N ASN A 7 -0.77 -27.27 9.99
CA ASN A 7 -1.69 -26.45 9.19
C ASN A 7 -2.99 -27.22 8.86
N GLY A 8 -4.04 -26.52 8.47
CA GLY A 8 -5.36 -27.09 8.20
C GLY A 8 -6.32 -26.95 9.37
N THR A 9 -7.22 -27.92 9.58
CA THR A 9 -8.37 -27.77 10.48
C THR A 9 -8.01 -27.96 11.96
N TRP A 10 -8.40 -27.01 12.77
CA TRP A 10 -8.38 -26.99 14.24
C TRP A 10 -9.79 -26.85 14.78
N GLN A 11 -9.99 -27.07 16.07
CA GLN A 11 -11.25 -26.85 16.79
C GLN A 11 -11.19 -25.51 17.52
N LEU A 12 -12.11 -24.58 17.19
CA LEU A 12 -12.24 -23.27 17.81
C LEU A 12 -13.33 -23.29 18.88
N THR A 13 -12.98 -22.83 20.08
CA THR A 13 -13.87 -22.69 21.22
C THR A 13 -13.67 -21.37 21.94
N SER A 14 -14.61 -20.98 22.81
CA SER A 14 -14.47 -19.82 23.69
C SER A 14 -15.03 -20.09 25.10
N PRO A 15 -14.27 -19.76 26.15
CA PRO A 15 -14.75 -19.92 27.53
C PRO A 15 -16.01 -19.09 27.84
N GLN A 16 -16.13 -17.92 27.25
CA GLN A 16 -17.29 -17.01 27.41
C GLN A 16 -18.51 -17.42 26.57
N ARG A 17 -18.30 -18.25 25.57
CA ARG A 17 -19.33 -18.75 24.65
C ARG A 17 -19.22 -20.26 24.48
N PRO A 18 -19.66 -21.04 25.50
CA PRO A 18 -19.55 -22.50 25.48
C PRO A 18 -20.43 -23.16 24.41
N ASP A 19 -21.29 -22.40 23.76
CA ASP A 19 -22.07 -22.79 22.60
C ASP A 19 -21.24 -22.80 21.29
N ILE A 20 -20.02 -22.26 21.29
CA ILE A 20 -19.13 -22.25 20.16
C ILE A 20 -18.15 -23.41 20.25
N ASP A 21 -18.26 -24.34 19.32
CA ASP A 21 -17.38 -25.48 19.12
C ASP A 21 -17.38 -25.81 17.62
N ILE A 22 -16.48 -25.16 16.85
CA ILE A 22 -16.52 -25.13 15.39
C ILE A 22 -15.12 -25.36 14.78
N PRO A 23 -15.04 -25.84 13.52
CA PRO A 23 -13.77 -25.92 12.82
C PRO A 23 -13.22 -24.52 12.48
N MET A 24 -11.92 -24.36 12.60
CA MET A 24 -11.13 -23.22 12.13
C MET A 24 -9.91 -23.71 11.36
N ASN A 25 -9.68 -23.20 10.17
CA ASN A 25 -8.48 -23.53 9.42
C ASN A 25 -7.32 -22.58 9.77
N LEU A 26 -6.11 -23.15 9.86
CA LEU A 26 -4.85 -22.38 9.93
C LEU A 26 -4.03 -22.61 8.65
N PRO A 27 -3.41 -21.54 8.11
CA PRO A 27 -3.51 -20.14 8.51
C PRO A 27 -4.94 -19.60 8.47
N GLY A 28 -5.27 -18.69 9.41
CA GLY A 28 -6.61 -18.12 9.48
C GLY A 28 -6.92 -17.36 10.75
N ASP A 29 -8.15 -16.84 10.84
CA ASP A 29 -8.65 -16.06 11.96
C ASP A 29 -10.01 -16.56 12.48
N ASN A 30 -10.31 -16.22 13.73
CA ASN A 30 -11.53 -16.59 14.42
C ASN A 30 -12.80 -16.02 13.79
N VAL A 31 -12.75 -14.80 13.24
CA VAL A 31 -13.91 -14.14 12.62
C VAL A 31 -14.29 -14.82 11.32
N SER A 32 -13.30 -15.15 10.49
CA SER A 32 -13.49 -15.94 9.25
C SER A 32 -14.09 -17.32 9.57
N ALA A 33 -13.64 -17.98 10.66
CA ALA A 33 -14.19 -19.26 11.08
C ALA A 33 -15.66 -19.14 11.55
N LEU A 34 -15.98 -18.12 12.35
CA LEU A 34 -17.36 -17.85 12.80
C LEU A 34 -18.29 -17.52 11.64
N LEU A 35 -17.80 -16.77 10.66
CA LEU A 35 -18.55 -16.44 9.44
C LEU A 35 -18.81 -17.69 8.59
N GLN A 36 -17.80 -18.53 8.41
CA GLN A 36 -17.94 -19.79 7.67
C GLN A 36 -18.91 -20.78 8.34
N ALA A 37 -18.95 -20.76 9.67
CA ALA A 37 -19.90 -21.56 10.45
C ALA A 37 -21.31 -20.94 10.54
N GLU A 38 -21.56 -19.82 9.86
CA GLU A 38 -22.83 -19.06 9.89
C GLU A 38 -23.29 -18.64 11.30
N LEU A 39 -22.36 -18.51 12.25
CA LEU A 39 -22.64 -18.06 13.62
C LEU A 39 -22.69 -16.53 13.76
N ILE A 40 -22.17 -15.82 12.77
CA ILE A 40 -22.22 -14.37 12.66
C ILE A 40 -22.68 -13.94 11.27
N PRO A 41 -23.36 -12.80 11.13
CA PRO A 41 -23.61 -12.22 9.84
C PRO A 41 -22.30 -11.72 9.23
N ASN A 42 -22.25 -11.55 7.89
CA ASN A 42 -21.09 -10.95 7.22
C ASN A 42 -20.82 -9.54 7.79
N PRO A 43 -19.67 -9.32 8.44
CA PRO A 43 -19.34 -8.02 9.07
C PRO A 43 -19.33 -6.86 8.08
N TYR A 44 -19.08 -7.14 6.79
CA TYR A 44 -18.96 -6.17 5.73
C TYR A 44 -20.30 -5.78 5.09
N PHE A 45 -21.39 -6.38 5.51
CA PHE A 45 -22.71 -6.09 4.96
C PHE A 45 -23.55 -5.25 5.91
N ALA A 46 -24.09 -4.15 5.42
CA ALA A 46 -24.99 -3.25 6.14
C ALA A 46 -24.41 -2.76 7.48
N ASP A 47 -25.15 -2.87 8.58
CA ASP A 47 -24.76 -2.48 9.94
C ASP A 47 -24.21 -3.63 10.78
N ASN A 48 -23.76 -4.69 10.13
CA ASN A 48 -23.37 -5.95 10.82
C ASN A 48 -22.12 -5.81 11.68
N GLU A 49 -21.25 -4.82 11.43
CA GLU A 49 -20.11 -4.55 12.32
C GLU A 49 -20.55 -4.47 13.79
N ALA A 50 -21.62 -3.73 14.08
CA ALA A 50 -22.13 -3.61 15.45
C ALA A 50 -22.60 -4.94 16.05
N LYS A 51 -23.08 -5.88 15.21
CA LYS A 51 -23.58 -7.18 15.65
C LYS A 51 -22.47 -8.19 15.98
N VAL A 52 -21.24 -7.94 15.53
CA VAL A 52 -20.10 -8.85 15.76
C VAL A 52 -19.13 -8.32 16.81
N ARG A 53 -19.34 -7.12 17.37
CA ARG A 53 -18.46 -6.50 18.38
C ARG A 53 -18.30 -7.32 19.67
N TRP A 54 -19.19 -8.25 19.95
CA TRP A 54 -19.07 -9.17 21.10
C TRP A 54 -17.83 -10.09 21.01
N ILE A 55 -17.27 -10.31 19.81
CA ILE A 55 -16.11 -11.17 19.57
C ILE A 55 -14.88 -10.66 20.31
N GLU A 56 -14.69 -9.35 20.37
CA GLU A 56 -13.57 -8.70 21.08
C GLU A 56 -13.62 -8.88 22.60
N ALA A 57 -14.78 -9.22 23.12
CA ALA A 57 -15.01 -9.46 24.56
C ALA A 57 -14.80 -10.93 24.98
N CYS A 58 -14.29 -11.76 24.07
CA CYS A 58 -14.06 -13.19 24.32
C CYS A 58 -12.57 -13.55 24.23
N ASP A 59 -12.17 -14.52 25.07
CA ASP A 59 -10.95 -15.28 24.86
C ASP A 59 -11.24 -16.41 23.87
N TRP A 60 -10.26 -16.78 23.06
CA TRP A 60 -10.41 -17.79 22.03
C TRP A 60 -9.40 -18.91 22.19
N HIS A 61 -9.85 -20.16 22.10
CA HIS A 61 -8.99 -21.33 22.17
C HIS A 61 -9.09 -22.12 20.88
N ILE A 62 -7.94 -22.53 20.35
CA ILE A 62 -7.89 -23.49 19.25
C ILE A 62 -7.11 -24.72 19.66
N GLU A 63 -7.57 -25.89 19.26
CA GLU A 63 -6.96 -27.18 19.63
C GLU A 63 -6.91 -28.10 18.41
N ARG A 64 -5.84 -28.91 18.34
CA ARG A 64 -5.67 -29.95 17.32
C ARG A 64 -4.91 -31.13 17.87
N GLN A 65 -5.28 -32.33 17.40
CA GLN A 65 -4.50 -33.55 17.61
C GLN A 65 -3.62 -33.85 16.39
N PHE A 66 -2.43 -34.36 16.62
CA PHE A 66 -1.50 -34.76 15.59
C PHE A 66 -0.67 -35.96 16.02
N GLU A 67 -0.18 -36.74 15.05
CA GLU A 67 0.58 -37.97 15.30
C GLU A 67 2.09 -37.72 15.17
N VAL A 68 2.87 -38.32 16.06
CA VAL A 68 4.34 -38.31 16.04
C VAL A 68 4.87 -39.73 16.05
N GLY A 69 5.67 -40.06 15.02
CA GLY A 69 6.30 -41.37 14.88
C GLY A 69 7.66 -41.47 15.61
N ASP A 70 8.11 -42.71 15.87
CA ASP A 70 9.40 -42.95 16.50
C ASP A 70 10.57 -42.34 15.75
N SER A 71 10.56 -42.39 14.42
CA SER A 71 11.63 -41.84 13.58
C SER A 71 11.75 -40.32 13.77
N THR A 72 10.65 -39.64 13.99
CA THR A 72 10.64 -38.18 14.22
C THR A 72 11.22 -37.86 15.60
N LEU A 73 10.91 -38.66 16.64
CA LEU A 73 11.45 -38.47 17.98
C LEU A 73 12.95 -38.78 18.09
N CYS A 74 13.53 -39.50 17.14
CA CYS A 74 14.99 -39.74 17.05
C CYS A 74 15.77 -38.47 16.61
N ALA A 75 15.11 -37.44 16.09
CA ALA A 75 15.76 -36.18 15.71
C ALA A 75 16.43 -35.50 16.91
N SER A 76 17.47 -34.73 16.71
CA SER A 76 18.15 -33.94 17.76
C SER A 76 17.21 -32.84 18.29
N HIS A 77 16.53 -32.15 17.39
CA HIS A 77 15.58 -31.07 17.69
C HIS A 77 14.33 -31.18 16.81
N ILE A 78 13.21 -30.68 17.31
CA ILE A 78 11.99 -30.47 16.54
C ILE A 78 11.55 -29.03 16.80
N TRP A 79 11.89 -28.14 15.88
CA TRP A 79 11.58 -26.73 16.00
C TRP A 79 10.20 -26.41 15.45
N MET A 80 9.38 -25.74 16.26
CA MET A 80 8.15 -25.07 15.83
C MET A 80 8.43 -23.59 15.67
N THR A 81 8.22 -23.07 14.46
CA THR A 81 8.39 -21.66 14.12
C THR A 81 7.06 -21.07 13.70
N LEU A 82 6.72 -19.93 14.28
CA LEU A 82 5.46 -19.22 14.10
C LEU A 82 5.76 -17.76 13.76
N THR A 83 5.05 -17.25 12.78
CA THR A 83 5.04 -15.84 12.40
C THR A 83 3.61 -15.34 12.36
N ARG A 84 3.40 -14.04 12.52
CA ARG A 84 2.08 -13.38 12.50
C ARG A 84 1.05 -14.06 13.43
N VAL A 85 1.46 -14.34 14.70
CA VAL A 85 0.57 -14.80 15.77
C VAL A 85 -0.16 -13.60 16.36
N ASP A 86 -1.46 -13.48 16.16
CA ASP A 86 -2.25 -12.32 16.56
C ASP A 86 -3.16 -12.63 17.75
N THR A 87 -2.79 -12.23 18.96
CA THR A 87 -1.57 -11.52 19.42
C THR A 87 -1.09 -12.10 20.73
N LEU A 88 -1.93 -12.01 21.79
CA LEU A 88 -1.60 -12.48 23.14
C LEU A 88 -1.96 -13.96 23.22
N ALA A 89 -0.99 -14.83 22.96
CA ALA A 89 -1.25 -16.26 22.83
C ALA A 89 -0.36 -17.10 23.75
N GLN A 90 -0.92 -18.16 24.32
CA GLN A 90 -0.20 -19.20 25.05
C GLN A 90 -0.36 -20.53 24.34
N PHE A 91 0.76 -21.20 24.08
CA PHE A 91 0.81 -22.49 23.40
C PHE A 91 1.10 -23.61 24.36
N PHE A 92 0.31 -24.67 24.28
CA PHE A 92 0.44 -25.86 25.12
C PHE A 92 0.58 -27.10 24.24
N ILE A 93 1.50 -28.00 24.59
CA ILE A 93 1.61 -29.32 24.01
C ILE A 93 1.40 -30.35 25.13
N ASN A 94 0.47 -31.28 24.94
CA ASN A 94 0.10 -32.28 25.95
C ASN A 94 -0.21 -31.69 27.35
N GLY A 95 -0.71 -30.41 27.37
CA GLY A 95 -1.06 -29.71 28.62
C GLY A 95 0.09 -28.91 29.24
N GLU A 96 1.31 -29.02 28.75
CA GLU A 96 2.45 -28.22 29.20
C GLU A 96 2.60 -26.94 28.33
N ARG A 97 2.79 -25.80 28.96
CA ARG A 97 2.99 -24.53 28.27
C ARG A 97 4.39 -24.46 27.67
N VAL A 98 4.46 -24.35 26.35
CA VAL A 98 5.72 -24.36 25.59
C VAL A 98 6.16 -23.01 25.10
N LEU A 99 5.20 -22.07 24.87
CA LEU A 99 5.46 -20.77 24.29
C LEU A 99 4.43 -19.73 24.73
N THR A 100 4.83 -18.46 24.79
CA THR A 100 3.94 -17.30 24.96
C THR A 100 4.28 -16.25 23.90
N SER A 101 3.27 -15.70 23.21
CA SER A 101 3.37 -14.59 22.27
C SER A 101 2.69 -13.35 22.83
N SER A 102 3.26 -12.17 22.60
CA SER A 102 2.67 -10.87 22.95
C SER A 102 2.89 -9.80 21.85
N ASN A 103 3.51 -10.21 20.74
CA ASN A 103 3.86 -9.34 19.60
C ASN A 103 3.64 -10.13 18.30
N MET A 104 2.66 -9.70 17.47
CA MET A 104 2.36 -10.38 16.22
C MET A 104 3.41 -10.16 15.14
N PHE A 105 4.29 -9.18 15.30
CA PHE A 105 5.31 -8.81 14.33
C PHE A 105 6.65 -9.53 14.58
N ALA A 106 6.81 -10.16 15.75
CA ALA A 106 7.98 -10.96 16.08
C ALA A 106 7.80 -12.42 15.67
N GLN A 107 8.91 -13.08 15.29
CA GLN A 107 8.92 -14.53 15.11
C GLN A 107 8.97 -15.22 16.46
N GLN A 108 8.13 -16.24 16.63
CA GLN A 108 8.14 -17.11 17.78
C GLN A 108 8.75 -18.46 17.38
N ARG A 109 9.67 -18.98 18.20
CA ARG A 109 10.34 -20.25 17.92
C ARG A 109 10.65 -21.04 19.18
N VAL A 110 10.35 -22.31 19.15
CA VAL A 110 10.55 -23.22 20.32
C VAL A 110 10.90 -24.63 19.87
N ASP A 111 11.84 -25.29 20.59
CA ASP A 111 12.08 -26.72 20.44
C ASP A 111 10.98 -27.49 21.19
N ILE A 112 10.09 -28.10 20.41
CA ILE A 112 8.93 -28.83 20.97
C ILE A 112 9.24 -30.30 21.26
N LYS A 113 10.41 -30.83 20.86
CA LYS A 113 10.77 -32.23 21.07
C LYS A 113 10.60 -32.72 22.52
N PRO A 114 11.00 -31.94 23.57
CA PRO A 114 10.85 -32.38 24.95
C PRO A 114 9.41 -32.63 25.41
N TYR A 115 8.44 -32.03 24.72
CA TYR A 115 7.02 -32.08 25.05
C TYR A 115 6.23 -33.12 24.25
N LEU A 116 6.89 -33.75 23.26
CA LEU A 116 6.27 -34.74 22.37
C LEU A 116 6.40 -36.16 22.91
N LYS A 117 5.40 -36.98 22.60
CA LYS A 117 5.38 -38.41 22.86
C LYS A 117 5.06 -39.18 21.58
N GLN A 118 5.42 -40.45 21.53
CA GLN A 118 5.03 -41.34 20.45
C GLN A 118 3.50 -41.46 20.37
N GLY A 119 2.96 -41.45 19.16
CA GLY A 119 1.52 -41.52 18.88
C GLY A 119 0.86 -40.16 18.96
N THR A 120 -0.36 -40.12 19.45
CA THR A 120 -1.20 -38.92 19.46
C THR A 120 -0.73 -37.89 20.47
N ASN A 121 -0.51 -36.68 20.00
CA ASN A 121 -0.21 -35.47 20.76
C ASN A 121 -1.33 -34.44 20.57
N THR A 122 -1.49 -33.56 21.55
CA THR A 122 -2.44 -32.44 21.45
C THR A 122 -1.69 -31.12 21.54
N ILE A 123 -1.98 -30.21 20.63
CA ILE A 123 -1.55 -28.81 20.71
C ILE A 123 -2.78 -27.93 20.92
N ARG A 124 -2.68 -27.00 21.87
CA ARG A 124 -3.72 -26.01 22.17
C ARG A 124 -3.11 -24.62 22.21
N VAL A 125 -3.81 -23.63 21.66
CA VAL A 125 -3.44 -22.22 21.72
C VAL A 125 -4.59 -21.44 22.36
N GLU A 126 -4.26 -20.65 23.36
CA GLU A 126 -5.20 -19.78 24.06
C GLU A 126 -4.88 -18.32 23.73
N PHE A 127 -5.80 -17.63 23.04
CA PHE A 127 -5.72 -16.21 22.75
C PHE A 127 -6.48 -15.43 23.82
N ALA A 128 -5.78 -14.55 24.52
CA ALA A 128 -6.36 -13.67 25.53
C ALA A 128 -6.88 -12.37 24.94
N ARG A 129 -7.82 -11.74 25.61
CA ARG A 129 -8.38 -10.43 25.27
C ARG A 129 -7.34 -9.34 25.33
N VAL A 130 -7.14 -8.67 24.20
CA VAL A 130 -6.13 -7.59 24.04
C VAL A 130 -6.56 -6.26 24.70
N ASP A 131 -7.86 -5.98 24.77
CA ASP A 131 -8.40 -4.77 25.39
C ASP A 131 -8.09 -4.70 26.90
N LEU A 132 -8.25 -5.82 27.61
CA LEU A 132 -7.93 -5.91 29.03
C LEU A 132 -6.43 -5.76 29.30
N GLU A 133 -5.59 -6.36 28.46
CA GLU A 133 -4.15 -6.22 28.59
C GLU A 133 -3.69 -4.80 28.27
N GLY A 134 -4.25 -4.14 27.26
CA GLY A 134 -3.97 -2.72 26.97
C GLY A 134 -4.24 -1.82 28.17
N ILE A 135 -5.38 -2.00 28.84
CA ILE A 135 -5.73 -1.30 30.08
C ILE A 135 -4.75 -1.65 31.22
N ALA A 136 -4.34 -2.92 31.33
CA ALA A 136 -3.42 -3.37 32.37
C ALA A 136 -2.01 -2.78 32.16
N ARG A 137 -1.52 -2.75 30.92
CA ARG A 137 -0.24 -2.12 30.56
C ARG A 137 -0.27 -0.61 30.81
N ALA A 138 -1.34 0.08 30.43
CA ALA A 138 -1.49 1.52 30.67
C ALA A 138 -1.37 1.90 32.14
N LYS A 139 -1.91 1.09 33.04
CA LYS A 139 -1.82 1.30 34.50
C LYS A 139 -0.41 1.12 35.07
N LYS A 140 0.46 0.38 34.39
CA LYS A 140 1.84 0.14 34.83
C LYS A 140 2.82 1.21 34.36
N LEU A 141 2.43 2.02 33.38
CA LEU A 141 3.28 3.07 32.82
C LEU A 141 3.53 4.22 33.83
N PRO A 142 4.73 4.81 33.84
CA PRO A 142 5.07 5.89 34.77
C PRO A 142 4.33 7.20 34.47
N PHE A 143 3.78 7.35 33.29
CA PHE A 143 2.96 8.48 32.85
C PHE A 143 2.02 8.05 31.73
N PRO A 144 0.91 8.77 31.46
CA PRO A 144 -0.01 8.44 30.39
C PRO A 144 0.67 8.47 29.02
N ILE A 145 0.34 7.51 28.17
CA ILE A 145 0.76 7.49 26.76
C ILE A 145 -0.49 7.66 25.90
N PRO A 146 -0.68 8.84 25.27
CA PRO A 146 -1.83 9.12 24.41
C PRO A 146 -1.93 8.19 23.21
N SER A 147 -3.15 7.86 22.80
CA SER A 147 -3.46 7.02 21.65
C SER A 147 -4.48 7.69 20.72
N ALA A 148 -4.52 7.27 19.45
CA ALA A 148 -5.37 7.81 18.41
C ALA A 148 -6.84 7.40 18.57
N MET A 149 -7.48 7.76 19.70
CA MET A 149 -8.88 7.42 20.00
C MET A 149 -9.90 8.07 19.04
N GLY A 150 -9.50 9.04 18.22
CA GLY A 150 -10.33 9.54 17.13
C GLY A 150 -10.47 8.52 15.98
N ASN A 151 -9.50 7.63 15.82
CA ASN A 151 -9.46 6.59 14.79
C ASN A 151 -9.75 5.21 15.39
N ASN A 152 -9.05 4.84 16.47
CA ASN A 152 -9.25 3.56 17.14
C ASN A 152 -10.45 3.59 18.08
N GLN A 153 -11.22 2.50 18.11
CA GLN A 153 -12.39 2.34 18.98
C GLN A 153 -12.06 1.56 20.27
N ILE A 154 -10.90 0.88 20.31
CA ILE A 154 -10.42 0.16 21.49
C ILE A 154 -9.27 0.95 22.12
N PRO A 155 -9.35 1.28 23.43
CA PRO A 155 -8.33 2.08 24.07
C PRO A 155 -7.01 1.33 24.25
N HIS A 156 -5.90 2.08 24.24
CA HIS A 156 -4.56 1.58 24.53
C HIS A 156 -4.00 0.53 23.56
N MET A 157 -4.53 0.48 22.31
CA MET A 157 -3.99 -0.43 21.30
C MET A 157 -2.56 -0.08 20.85
N ASN A 158 -2.14 1.15 21.07
CA ASN A 158 -0.74 1.58 20.93
C ASN A 158 0.24 0.92 21.92
N LEU A 159 -0.26 0.21 22.93
CA LEU A 159 0.55 -0.54 23.91
C LEU A 159 0.63 -2.04 23.58
N ILE A 160 -0.07 -2.48 22.54
CA ILE A 160 -0.11 -3.86 22.07
C ILE A 160 0.52 -3.92 20.69
N ARG A 161 1.47 -4.81 20.49
CA ARG A 161 2.11 -5.00 19.16
C ARG A 161 1.21 -5.86 18.27
N LYS A 162 0.17 -5.23 17.74
CA LYS A 162 -0.88 -5.77 16.87
C LYS A 162 -1.14 -4.78 15.75
N THR A 163 -1.65 -5.24 14.61
CA THR A 163 -2.17 -4.36 13.54
C THR A 163 -3.13 -3.33 14.13
N GLN A 164 -2.70 -2.06 14.15
CA GLN A 164 -3.40 -1.00 14.89
C GLN A 164 -4.77 -0.70 14.30
N CYS A 165 -4.91 -0.73 12.97
CA CYS A 165 -6.17 -0.45 12.30
C CYS A 165 -7.25 -1.55 12.49
N HIS A 166 -6.93 -2.72 13.05
CA HIS A 166 -7.95 -3.70 13.46
C HIS A 166 -8.86 -3.18 14.58
N SER A 167 -8.42 -2.20 15.34
CA SER A 167 -9.25 -1.51 16.34
C SER A 167 -10.08 -0.36 15.77
N GLY A 168 -10.23 -0.29 14.46
CA GLY A 168 -10.88 0.77 13.70
C GLY A 168 -9.89 1.84 13.22
N TRP A 169 -10.26 2.50 12.14
CA TRP A 169 -9.59 3.69 11.62
C TRP A 169 -10.62 4.61 10.96
N ASP A 170 -10.24 5.80 10.50
CA ASP A 170 -11.18 6.72 9.83
C ASP A 170 -11.56 6.29 8.38
N TRP A 171 -11.10 5.09 7.98
CA TRP A 171 -11.53 4.29 6.82
C TRP A 171 -11.74 2.81 7.18
N GLY A 172 -11.34 2.35 8.37
CA GLY A 172 -11.26 0.94 8.77
C GLY A 172 -12.38 0.49 9.70
N ILE A 173 -12.91 -0.70 9.45
CA ILE A 173 -13.81 -1.40 10.36
C ILE A 173 -13.10 -1.74 11.66
N CYS A 174 -13.80 -1.67 12.80
CA CYS A 174 -13.28 -2.22 14.05
C CYS A 174 -13.62 -3.70 14.15
N LEU A 175 -12.63 -4.53 13.89
CA LEU A 175 -12.77 -5.98 13.91
C LEU A 175 -11.53 -6.60 14.58
N MET A 176 -11.69 -6.94 15.88
CA MET A 176 -10.60 -7.47 16.70
C MET A 176 -10.43 -8.97 16.45
N VAL A 177 -9.73 -9.29 15.40
CA VAL A 177 -9.43 -10.68 15.00
C VAL A 177 -8.33 -11.29 15.87
N SER A 178 -8.31 -12.62 15.96
CA SER A 178 -7.27 -13.42 16.60
C SER A 178 -7.00 -14.66 15.76
N GLY A 179 -5.73 -15.01 15.56
CA GLY A 179 -5.36 -16.17 14.75
C GLY A 179 -3.86 -16.31 14.52
N ILE A 180 -3.53 -17.17 13.59
CA ILE A 180 -2.17 -17.38 13.09
C ILE A 180 -2.27 -17.27 11.56
N TYR A 181 -1.59 -16.27 10.97
CA TYR A 181 -1.85 -15.88 9.58
C TYR A 181 -0.82 -16.42 8.58
N ASP A 182 0.26 -17.01 9.09
CA ASP A 182 1.25 -17.71 8.26
C ASP A 182 1.27 -19.21 8.61
N PRO A 183 1.73 -20.07 7.71
CA PRO A 183 1.86 -21.49 8.00
C PRO A 183 2.76 -21.76 9.20
N ILE A 184 2.33 -22.67 10.08
CA ILE A 184 3.15 -23.17 11.18
C ILE A 184 4.23 -24.06 10.57
N GLN A 185 5.51 -23.68 10.75
CA GLN A 185 6.65 -24.43 10.24
C GLN A 185 7.17 -25.40 11.31
N ILE A 186 7.41 -26.65 10.91
CA ILE A 186 8.01 -27.67 11.77
C ILE A 186 9.27 -28.19 11.11
N ASP A 187 10.41 -27.87 11.73
CA ASP A 187 11.72 -28.35 11.26
C ASP A 187 12.20 -29.52 12.14
N VAL A 188 12.26 -30.70 11.55
CA VAL A 188 12.79 -31.92 12.20
C VAL A 188 14.28 -32.02 11.88
N VAL A 189 15.13 -31.70 12.86
CA VAL A 189 16.58 -31.63 12.71
C VAL A 189 17.22 -32.89 13.28
N THR A 190 17.84 -33.71 12.39
CA THR A 190 18.56 -34.94 12.83
C THR A 190 20.02 -34.65 13.10
N ASP A 191 20.72 -34.09 12.16
CA ASP A 191 22.18 -33.87 12.19
C ASP A 191 22.63 -32.51 11.67
N MET A 192 21.82 -31.87 10.77
CA MET A 192 22.12 -30.56 10.24
C MET A 192 20.84 -29.86 9.82
N TRP A 193 20.84 -28.53 9.91
CA TRP A 193 19.78 -27.65 9.49
C TRP A 193 20.31 -26.40 8.79
N LEU A 194 19.86 -26.20 7.53
CA LEU A 194 20.03 -24.95 6.80
C LEU A 194 19.02 -23.94 7.35
N LYS A 195 19.51 -22.96 8.13
CA LYS A 195 18.63 -22.06 8.87
C LYS A 195 18.26 -20.80 8.08
N ASN A 196 19.23 -20.23 7.37
CA ASN A 196 19.03 -19.01 6.58
C ASN A 196 20.06 -18.88 5.46
N VAL A 197 19.68 -18.15 4.41
CA VAL A 197 20.60 -17.64 3.38
C VAL A 197 20.38 -16.15 3.22
N SER A 198 21.45 -15.37 3.23
CA SER A 198 21.42 -13.93 2.99
C SER A 198 22.52 -13.53 2.01
N THR A 199 22.41 -12.33 1.42
CA THR A 199 23.34 -11.86 0.41
C THR A 199 23.75 -10.42 0.64
N GLU A 200 24.99 -10.08 0.25
CA GLU A 200 25.48 -8.72 0.18
C GLU A 200 26.09 -8.45 -1.18
N GLN A 201 25.92 -7.24 -1.70
CA GLN A 201 26.35 -6.83 -3.03
C GLN A 201 27.48 -5.83 -2.92
N GLN A 202 28.66 -6.18 -3.46
CA GLN A 202 29.82 -5.27 -3.50
C GLN A 202 30.04 -4.83 -4.96
N TRP A 203 29.59 -3.63 -5.28
CA TRP A 203 29.69 -3.07 -6.62
C TRP A 203 31.09 -2.56 -6.91
N GLN A 204 31.63 -2.90 -8.07
CA GLN A 204 32.94 -2.50 -8.54
C GLN A 204 32.84 -1.30 -9.48
N ALA A 205 33.96 -0.58 -9.64
CA ALA A 205 34.01 0.62 -10.48
C ALA A 205 33.77 0.33 -11.98
N ASP A 206 33.94 -0.92 -12.42
CA ASP A 206 33.69 -1.36 -13.81
C ASP A 206 32.24 -1.82 -14.03
N GLY A 207 31.38 -1.73 -13.02
CA GLY A 207 29.99 -2.14 -13.08
C GLY A 207 29.75 -3.62 -12.79
N SER A 208 30.79 -4.41 -12.52
CA SER A 208 30.63 -5.77 -12.03
C SER A 208 30.22 -5.80 -10.57
N VAL A 209 29.69 -6.92 -10.11
CA VAL A 209 29.31 -7.12 -8.70
C VAL A 209 29.91 -8.40 -8.14
N ILE A 210 30.44 -8.32 -6.92
CA ILE A 210 30.77 -9.48 -6.09
C ILE A 210 29.55 -9.71 -5.20
N LEU A 211 28.89 -10.86 -5.39
CA LEU A 211 27.79 -11.29 -4.57
C LEU A 211 28.33 -12.20 -3.46
N ASP A 212 28.32 -11.72 -2.24
CA ASP A 212 28.66 -12.50 -1.05
C ASP A 212 27.41 -13.21 -0.54
N VAL A 213 27.47 -14.54 -0.46
CA VAL A 213 26.36 -15.37 0.02
C VAL A 213 26.75 -15.92 1.38
N LEU A 214 25.95 -15.56 2.38
CA LEU A 214 26.07 -16.02 3.76
C LEU A 214 25.05 -17.11 4.04
N VAL A 215 25.51 -18.30 4.40
CA VAL A 215 24.67 -19.45 4.77
C VAL A 215 24.79 -19.70 6.26
N GLU A 216 23.68 -19.69 6.97
CA GLU A 216 23.61 -20.02 8.39
C GLU A 216 23.27 -21.52 8.55
N VAL A 217 24.14 -22.25 9.19
CA VAL A 217 24.02 -23.70 9.43
C VAL A 217 24.02 -23.99 10.92
N GLN A 218 23.15 -24.89 11.34
CA GLN A 218 23.17 -25.48 12.68
C GLN A 218 23.38 -26.99 12.56
N THR A 219 24.35 -27.56 13.29
CA THR A 219 24.69 -28.99 13.25
C THR A 219 25.28 -29.46 14.59
N ASP A 220 25.16 -30.74 14.88
CA ASP A 220 25.73 -31.41 16.05
C ASP A 220 27.22 -31.78 15.87
N ASN A 221 28.06 -30.79 15.42
CA ASN A 221 29.51 -30.91 15.24
C ASN A 221 29.99 -31.90 14.14
N GLN A 222 29.16 -32.14 13.13
CA GLN A 222 29.60 -32.89 11.95
C GLN A 222 29.98 -31.94 10.80
N SER A 223 30.90 -32.38 9.96
CA SER A 223 31.24 -31.69 8.72
C SER A 223 30.26 -32.04 7.63
N HIS A 224 29.70 -31.02 6.98
CA HIS A 224 28.76 -31.21 5.85
C HIS A 224 29.26 -30.46 4.61
N HIS A 225 28.86 -30.90 3.45
CA HIS A 225 29.05 -30.21 2.18
C HIS A 225 27.74 -29.50 1.81
N VAL A 226 27.77 -28.15 1.81
CA VAL A 226 26.66 -27.31 1.39
C VAL A 226 26.92 -26.83 -0.03
N ALA A 227 26.03 -27.14 -0.96
CA ALA A 227 26.06 -26.61 -2.32
C ALA A 227 25.33 -25.27 -2.38
N VAL A 228 25.94 -24.28 -2.97
CA VAL A 228 25.33 -22.97 -3.26
C VAL A 228 25.33 -22.76 -4.76
N GLU A 229 24.16 -22.60 -5.35
CA GLU A 229 23.95 -22.38 -6.78
C GLU A 229 23.45 -20.97 -7.02
N PHE A 230 24.09 -20.29 -7.96
CA PHE A 230 23.71 -18.96 -8.44
C PHE A 230 24.04 -18.84 -9.94
N ASP A 231 23.06 -18.45 -10.76
CA ASP A 231 23.19 -18.20 -12.21
C ASP A 231 23.90 -19.34 -12.97
N GLY A 232 23.60 -20.60 -12.60
CA GLY A 232 24.17 -21.79 -13.20
C GLY A 232 25.60 -22.17 -12.72
N GLU A 233 26.22 -21.38 -11.86
CA GLU A 233 27.46 -21.68 -11.15
C GLU A 233 27.14 -22.33 -9.80
N VAL A 234 27.87 -23.44 -9.48
CA VAL A 234 27.72 -24.15 -8.20
C VAL A 234 29.06 -24.09 -7.45
N GLN A 235 28.99 -23.59 -6.21
CA GLN A 235 30.11 -23.61 -5.27
C GLN A 235 29.81 -24.52 -4.09
N PHE A 236 30.83 -25.14 -3.51
CA PHE A 236 30.68 -26.00 -2.34
C PHE A 236 31.38 -25.38 -1.12
N ILE A 237 30.63 -25.30 -0.04
CA ILE A 237 31.14 -24.89 1.27
C ILE A 237 31.25 -26.13 2.14
N GLN A 238 32.44 -26.33 2.78
CA GLN A 238 32.60 -27.34 3.81
C GLN A 238 32.36 -26.70 5.17
N THR A 239 31.38 -27.20 5.93
CA THR A 239 31.09 -26.73 7.27
C THR A 239 31.85 -27.56 8.32
N GLU A 240 32.26 -26.93 9.41
CA GLU A 240 32.99 -27.58 10.53
C GLU A 240 32.21 -27.45 11.84
N GLY A 241 30.90 -27.35 11.79
CA GLY A 241 30.00 -27.12 12.95
C GLY A 241 28.92 -26.08 12.67
N SER A 242 28.21 -25.69 13.71
CA SER A 242 27.23 -24.60 13.63
C SER A 242 27.92 -23.25 13.41
N GLY A 243 27.40 -22.43 12.50
CA GLY A 243 27.99 -21.12 12.19
C GLY A 243 27.52 -20.51 10.90
N HIS A 244 28.23 -19.45 10.53
CA HIS A 244 28.00 -18.70 9.30
C HIS A 244 29.13 -19.00 8.33
N TYR A 245 28.77 -19.38 7.11
CA TYR A 245 29.69 -19.77 6.05
C TYR A 245 29.45 -18.91 4.82
N HIS A 246 30.55 -18.51 4.16
CA HIS A 246 30.52 -17.60 3.02
C HIS A 246 30.98 -18.26 1.73
N CYS A 247 30.36 -17.86 0.62
CA CYS A 247 30.94 -18.02 -0.71
C CYS A 247 30.64 -16.77 -1.55
N GLN A 248 31.41 -16.56 -2.61
CA GLN A 248 31.32 -15.37 -3.44
C GLN A 248 31.16 -15.72 -4.90
N PHE A 249 30.25 -15.05 -5.57
CA PHE A 249 30.05 -15.12 -7.01
C PHE A 249 30.44 -13.80 -7.66
N HIS A 250 31.16 -13.86 -8.80
CA HIS A 250 31.57 -12.68 -9.54
C HIS A 250 30.72 -12.50 -10.79
N VAL A 251 29.81 -11.52 -10.77
CA VAL A 251 28.93 -11.23 -11.91
C VAL A 251 29.50 -10.07 -12.70
N GLN A 252 30.11 -10.38 -13.85
CA GLN A 252 30.83 -9.40 -14.68
C GLN A 252 29.89 -8.41 -15.39
N LYS A 253 28.71 -8.88 -15.81
CA LYS A 253 27.70 -8.07 -16.50
C LYS A 253 26.33 -8.40 -15.90
N PRO A 254 25.99 -7.83 -14.73
CA PRO A 254 24.73 -8.15 -14.07
C PRO A 254 23.54 -7.65 -14.90
N GLN A 255 22.48 -8.45 -14.97
CA GLN A 255 21.17 -7.97 -15.35
C GLN A 255 20.58 -7.26 -14.13
N LEU A 256 20.35 -5.96 -14.27
CA LEU A 256 19.95 -5.12 -13.17
C LEU A 256 18.46 -5.22 -12.90
N TRP A 257 18.09 -5.20 -11.62
CA TRP A 257 16.71 -4.99 -11.22
C TRP A 257 16.37 -3.49 -11.33
N TRP A 258 15.25 -3.18 -11.96
CA TRP A 258 14.76 -1.82 -12.14
C TRP A 258 13.33 -1.65 -11.60
N PRO A 259 12.98 -0.46 -11.12
CA PRO A 259 11.59 -0.10 -10.86
C PRO A 259 10.76 -0.08 -12.16
N ALA A 260 9.46 -0.33 -12.02
CA ALA A 260 8.50 -0.24 -13.12
C ALA A 260 8.65 1.08 -13.89
N SER A 261 8.52 1.05 -15.20
CA SER A 261 8.74 2.16 -16.14
C SER A 261 10.21 2.58 -16.35
N TYR A 262 11.18 1.99 -15.61
CA TYR A 262 12.61 2.28 -15.79
C TYR A 262 13.41 1.12 -16.37
N GLY A 263 12.85 -0.06 -16.43
CA GLY A 263 13.47 -1.26 -17.01
C GLY A 263 12.89 -2.53 -16.42
N ASP A 264 13.52 -3.66 -16.73
CA ASP A 264 13.06 -4.96 -16.28
C ASP A 264 13.38 -5.21 -14.79
N ALA A 265 12.43 -5.74 -14.05
CA ALA A 265 12.63 -6.17 -12.66
C ALA A 265 13.30 -7.55 -12.62
N HIS A 266 14.53 -7.64 -13.11
CA HIS A 266 15.24 -8.92 -13.24
C HIS A 266 15.59 -9.53 -11.88
N LEU A 267 15.22 -10.80 -11.67
CA LEU A 267 15.47 -11.55 -10.44
C LEU A 267 16.31 -12.79 -10.72
N TYR A 268 17.40 -12.91 -9.98
CA TYR A 268 18.19 -14.14 -9.91
C TYR A 268 17.68 -15.06 -8.81
N THR A 269 17.94 -16.35 -8.93
CA THR A 269 17.65 -17.32 -7.88
C THR A 269 18.96 -17.81 -7.24
N ILE A 270 19.02 -17.79 -5.92
CA ILE A 270 20.05 -18.48 -5.13
C ILE A 270 19.40 -19.71 -4.54
N SER A 271 20.05 -20.88 -4.73
CA SER A 271 19.67 -22.14 -4.11
C SER A 271 20.79 -22.67 -3.24
N VAL A 272 20.47 -23.03 -2.01
CA VAL A 272 21.41 -23.60 -1.04
C VAL A 272 20.90 -24.98 -0.65
N GLY A 273 21.70 -26.01 -0.88
CA GLY A 273 21.30 -27.40 -0.65
C GLY A 273 22.31 -28.19 0.20
N CYS A 274 21.80 -29.01 1.11
CA CYS A 274 22.57 -29.98 1.85
C CYS A 274 21.72 -31.21 2.18
N GLY A 275 22.09 -32.35 1.67
CA GLY A 275 21.28 -33.57 1.77
C GLY A 275 19.91 -33.39 1.10
N GLU A 276 18.85 -33.60 1.87
CA GLU A 276 17.46 -33.40 1.41
C GLU A 276 16.94 -31.97 1.65
N GLN A 277 17.70 -31.10 2.35
CA GLN A 277 17.29 -29.76 2.65
C GLN A 277 17.69 -28.80 1.53
N THR A 278 16.78 -27.91 1.13
CA THR A 278 17.04 -26.85 0.16
C THR A 278 16.38 -25.57 0.64
N LEU A 279 17.13 -24.48 0.63
CA LEU A 279 16.63 -23.11 0.75
C LEU A 279 16.82 -22.42 -0.60
N SER A 280 15.80 -21.70 -1.06
CA SER A 280 15.87 -20.91 -2.27
C SER A 280 15.35 -19.50 -2.03
N ARG A 281 15.99 -18.50 -2.65
CA ARG A 281 15.62 -17.11 -2.56
C ARG A 281 15.83 -16.39 -3.89
N LYS A 282 14.86 -15.55 -4.26
CA LYS A 282 15.02 -14.61 -5.38
C LYS A 282 15.72 -13.35 -4.89
N ILE A 283 16.63 -12.80 -5.68
CA ILE A 283 17.33 -11.54 -5.41
C ILE A 283 17.41 -10.68 -6.66
N GLY A 284 17.38 -9.37 -6.51
CA GLY A 284 17.65 -8.43 -7.59
C GLY A 284 18.99 -7.72 -7.37
N LEU A 285 19.80 -7.64 -8.42
CA LEU A 285 21.06 -6.92 -8.37
C LEU A 285 20.82 -5.45 -8.73
N ARG A 286 21.03 -4.54 -7.78
CA ARG A 286 20.82 -3.10 -7.96
C ARG A 286 21.67 -2.26 -7.02
N GLN A 287 21.93 -1.02 -7.42
CA GLN A 287 22.40 0.04 -6.54
C GLN A 287 21.20 0.94 -6.16
N LEU A 288 21.10 1.33 -4.89
CA LEU A 288 20.07 2.25 -4.41
C LEU A 288 20.69 3.28 -3.48
N SER A 289 20.29 4.53 -3.65
CA SER A 289 20.58 5.60 -2.69
C SER A 289 19.43 6.60 -2.62
N LEU A 290 19.35 7.35 -1.52
CA LEU A 290 18.47 8.49 -1.33
C LEU A 290 19.32 9.76 -1.29
N ASN A 291 19.15 10.63 -2.28
CA ASN A 291 19.76 11.95 -2.31
C ASN A 291 18.95 12.90 -1.42
N SER A 292 19.59 13.45 -0.40
CA SER A 292 19.03 14.46 0.50
C SER A 292 19.91 15.71 0.61
N GLN A 293 20.73 15.98 -0.43
CA GLN A 293 21.66 17.12 -0.44
C GLN A 293 20.90 18.44 -0.61
N ALA A 294 21.47 19.50 -0.06
CA ALA A 294 20.96 20.85 -0.21
C ALA A 294 21.17 21.36 -1.64
N ASP A 295 20.16 22.07 -2.16
CA ASP A 295 20.18 22.77 -3.43
C ASP A 295 19.54 24.16 -3.31
N GLU A 296 19.28 24.85 -4.43
CA GLU A 296 18.68 26.19 -4.46
C GLU A 296 17.20 26.23 -3.96
N HIS A 297 16.52 25.07 -3.89
CA HIS A 297 15.14 24.93 -3.46
C HIS A 297 15.02 24.37 -2.02
N GLY A 298 16.14 24.06 -1.37
CA GLY A 298 16.16 23.48 -0.01
C GLY A 298 17.00 22.22 0.08
N SER A 299 16.43 21.06 0.45
CA SER A 299 17.09 19.76 0.46
C SER A 299 16.32 18.74 -0.36
N ALA A 300 17.00 18.10 -1.29
CA ALA A 300 16.40 17.09 -2.15
C ALA A 300 15.82 15.91 -1.34
N MET A 301 14.84 15.24 -1.90
CA MET A 301 14.42 13.91 -1.50
C MET A 301 14.17 13.09 -2.77
N GLU A 302 15.19 12.39 -3.21
CA GLU A 302 15.23 11.74 -4.52
C GLU A 302 15.84 10.36 -4.44
N PHE A 303 15.09 9.33 -4.83
CA PHE A 303 15.62 7.98 -4.97
C PHE A 303 16.46 7.87 -6.24
N ILE A 304 17.62 7.24 -6.11
CA ILE A 304 18.52 6.96 -7.24
C ILE A 304 18.71 5.46 -7.33
N VAL A 305 18.27 4.85 -8.44
CA VAL A 305 18.42 3.41 -8.69
C VAL A 305 19.37 3.22 -9.88
N ASN A 306 20.42 2.43 -9.69
CA ASN A 306 21.44 2.15 -10.70
C ASN A 306 22.00 3.42 -11.36
N GLY A 307 22.19 4.48 -10.55
CA GLY A 307 22.69 5.78 -11.00
C GLY A 307 21.64 6.68 -11.69
N THR A 308 20.39 6.22 -11.82
CA THR A 308 19.30 7.00 -12.45
C THR A 308 18.38 7.58 -11.38
N PRO A 309 18.11 8.90 -11.37
CA PRO A 309 17.07 9.51 -10.55
C PRO A 309 15.68 8.95 -10.89
N ILE A 310 14.88 8.67 -9.86
CA ILE A 310 13.55 8.11 -10.01
C ILE A 310 12.50 9.15 -9.64
N ASN A 311 11.56 9.40 -10.52
CA ASN A 311 10.31 10.06 -10.17
C ASN A 311 9.40 9.02 -9.48
N ALA A 312 9.34 9.04 -8.16
CA ALA A 312 8.55 8.12 -7.37
C ALA A 312 7.07 8.45 -7.51
N LYS A 313 6.29 7.53 -8.06
CA LYS A 313 4.86 7.68 -8.37
C LYS A 313 4.10 6.52 -7.79
N GLY A 314 3.09 6.80 -6.97
CA GLY A 314 2.36 5.70 -6.35
C GLY A 314 1.35 6.12 -5.30
N ALA A 315 1.14 5.22 -4.35
CA ALA A 315 0.15 5.40 -3.30
C ALA A 315 0.55 4.68 -2.02
N ASN A 316 -0.19 4.98 -0.94
CA ASN A 316 -0.07 4.31 0.33
C ASN A 316 -0.86 3.00 0.35
N TRP A 317 -0.29 1.97 0.94
CA TRP A 317 -0.86 0.65 1.11
C TRP A 317 -1.33 0.44 2.54
N ILE A 318 -2.54 -0.08 2.70
CA ILE A 318 -3.11 -0.57 3.95
C ILE A 318 -3.33 -2.09 3.86
N PRO A 319 -3.52 -2.81 4.98
CA PRO A 319 -3.78 -4.25 4.94
C PRO A 319 -4.86 -4.62 3.93
N VAL A 320 -4.65 -5.71 3.20
CA VAL A 320 -5.51 -6.10 2.07
C VAL A 320 -6.95 -6.49 2.47
N ASP A 321 -7.12 -6.98 3.70
CA ASP A 321 -8.44 -7.37 4.25
C ASP A 321 -8.44 -7.15 5.77
N ALA A 322 -9.58 -6.78 6.34
CA ALA A 322 -9.73 -6.68 7.80
C ALA A 322 -9.91 -8.06 8.48
N MET A 323 -10.09 -9.13 7.69
CA MET A 323 -10.04 -10.53 8.11
C MET A 323 -8.82 -11.20 7.47
N PRO A 324 -7.66 -11.26 8.15
CA PRO A 324 -6.41 -11.76 7.56
C PRO A 324 -6.46 -13.22 7.09
N GLY A 325 -7.37 -14.03 7.63
CA GLY A 325 -7.62 -15.38 7.14
C GLY A 325 -8.17 -15.45 5.71
N ARG A 326 -8.53 -14.32 5.10
CA ARG A 326 -8.99 -14.19 3.71
C ARG A 326 -7.91 -13.69 2.75
N GLU A 327 -6.72 -13.38 3.26
CA GLU A 327 -5.59 -12.99 2.43
C GLU A 327 -5.22 -14.11 1.45
N CYS A 328 -4.97 -13.76 0.21
CA CYS A 328 -4.52 -14.72 -0.81
C CYS A 328 -3.66 -14.04 -1.88
N GLU A 329 -2.80 -14.81 -2.54
CA GLU A 329 -1.90 -14.30 -3.58
C GLU A 329 -2.65 -13.58 -4.70
N HIS A 330 -3.78 -14.15 -5.15
CA HIS A 330 -4.57 -13.56 -6.23
C HIS A 330 -4.99 -12.10 -5.90
N ARG A 331 -5.43 -11.86 -4.67
CA ARG A 331 -5.86 -10.52 -4.23
C ARG A 331 -4.69 -9.54 -4.15
N TYR A 332 -3.54 -9.97 -3.60
CA TYR A 332 -2.31 -9.16 -3.61
C TYR A 332 -1.87 -8.83 -5.04
N ARG A 333 -1.86 -9.83 -5.91
CA ARG A 333 -1.45 -9.66 -7.32
C ARG A 333 -2.35 -8.71 -8.08
N ASP A 334 -3.66 -8.81 -7.93
CA ASP A 334 -4.63 -7.94 -8.61
C ASP A 334 -4.43 -6.46 -8.21
N LEU A 335 -4.29 -6.17 -6.92
CA LEU A 335 -4.08 -4.81 -6.42
C LEU A 335 -2.70 -4.23 -6.84
N LEU A 336 -1.63 -5.00 -6.71
CA LEU A 336 -0.28 -4.55 -7.07
C LEU A 336 -0.10 -4.43 -8.59
N GLN A 337 -0.71 -5.34 -9.36
CA GLN A 337 -0.73 -5.23 -10.82
C GLN A 337 -1.53 -4.00 -11.26
N SER A 338 -2.66 -3.71 -10.61
CA SER A 338 -3.42 -2.47 -10.85
C SER A 338 -2.57 -1.22 -10.60
N ALA A 339 -1.72 -1.22 -9.58
CA ALA A 339 -0.80 -0.11 -9.35
C ALA A 339 0.19 0.05 -10.51
N VAL A 340 0.81 -1.03 -10.99
CA VAL A 340 1.74 -0.99 -12.14
C VAL A 340 1.01 -0.60 -13.42
N ASP A 341 -0.18 -1.12 -13.66
CA ASP A 341 -1.02 -0.78 -14.82
C ASP A 341 -1.43 0.70 -14.83
N ALA A 342 -1.41 1.34 -13.65
CA ALA A 342 -1.58 2.79 -13.49
C ALA A 342 -0.24 3.56 -13.46
N ASN A 343 0.85 2.98 -13.96
CA ASN A 343 2.19 3.57 -14.05
C ASN A 343 2.82 3.95 -12.70
N MET A 344 2.42 3.27 -11.62
CA MET A 344 3.05 3.42 -10.32
C MET A 344 4.34 2.59 -10.27
N ASN A 345 5.33 3.10 -9.54
CA ASN A 345 6.61 2.44 -9.32
C ASN A 345 7.02 2.40 -7.84
N MET A 346 6.18 2.94 -6.95
CA MET A 346 6.42 2.93 -5.51
C MET A 346 5.13 2.72 -4.73
N ILE A 347 5.22 1.91 -3.67
CA ILE A 347 4.15 1.68 -2.69
C ILE A 347 4.71 1.97 -1.29
N ARG A 348 3.99 2.73 -0.47
CA ARG A 348 4.32 2.90 0.94
C ARG A 348 3.46 1.99 1.79
N VAL A 349 4.11 1.05 2.50
CA VAL A 349 3.45 0.23 3.53
C VAL A 349 3.32 1.06 4.80
N TRP A 350 2.10 1.48 5.08
CA TRP A 350 1.78 2.42 6.15
C TRP A 350 1.90 1.80 7.56
N GLY A 351 2.42 2.58 8.52
CA GLY A 351 2.78 2.12 9.87
C GLY A 351 1.62 1.75 10.80
N GLY A 352 0.37 2.05 10.46
CA GLY A 352 -0.81 1.62 11.22
C GLY A 352 -1.36 0.26 10.78
N GLY A 353 -0.75 -0.35 9.76
CA GLY A 353 -1.05 -1.66 9.22
C GLY A 353 -0.21 -2.77 9.84
N GLN A 354 0.47 -3.52 8.99
CA GLN A 354 1.30 -4.66 9.35
C GLN A 354 2.50 -4.77 8.41
N TYR A 355 3.57 -5.48 8.84
CA TYR A 355 4.53 -6.02 7.89
C TYR A 355 3.81 -7.08 7.08
N GLU A 356 3.81 -6.94 5.78
CA GLU A 356 3.05 -7.80 4.89
C GLU A 356 3.67 -9.21 4.77
N SER A 357 2.93 -10.13 4.17
CA SER A 357 3.41 -11.49 3.90
C SER A 357 4.54 -11.50 2.86
N GLU A 358 5.31 -12.60 2.81
CA GLU A 358 6.32 -12.81 1.75
C GLU A 358 5.73 -12.69 0.34
N THR A 359 4.47 -13.08 0.17
CA THR A 359 3.76 -12.95 -1.11
C THR A 359 3.72 -11.51 -1.60
N PHE A 360 3.41 -10.55 -0.70
CA PHE A 360 3.37 -9.13 -1.06
C PHE A 360 4.74 -8.64 -1.55
N TYR A 361 5.81 -8.90 -0.80
CA TYR A 361 7.14 -8.41 -1.17
C TYR A 361 7.70 -9.11 -2.41
N ASN A 362 7.47 -10.42 -2.55
CA ASN A 362 7.83 -11.15 -3.77
C ASN A 362 7.12 -10.58 -5.01
N LEU A 363 5.86 -10.19 -4.89
CA LEU A 363 5.12 -9.53 -5.97
C LEU A 363 5.67 -8.13 -6.27
N CYS A 364 6.04 -7.35 -5.25
CA CYS A 364 6.69 -6.06 -5.46
C CYS A 364 8.03 -6.22 -6.19
N ASP A 365 8.82 -7.26 -5.83
CA ASP A 365 10.08 -7.59 -6.52
C ASP A 365 9.84 -7.95 -7.99
N GLU A 366 8.85 -8.79 -8.27
CA GLU A 366 8.50 -9.25 -9.63
C GLU A 366 7.96 -8.11 -10.50
N LEU A 367 7.17 -7.22 -9.92
CA LEU A 367 6.49 -6.13 -10.62
C LEU A 367 7.32 -4.85 -10.70
N GLY A 368 8.48 -4.79 -10.05
CA GLY A 368 9.32 -3.59 -10.03
C GLY A 368 8.74 -2.46 -9.18
N LEU A 369 8.01 -2.76 -8.12
CA LEU A 369 7.49 -1.75 -7.20
C LEU A 369 8.49 -1.48 -6.07
N LEU A 370 9.00 -0.26 -5.99
CA LEU A 370 9.75 0.18 -4.81
C LEU A 370 8.83 0.20 -3.59
N VAL A 371 9.34 -0.21 -2.44
CA VAL A 371 8.60 -0.24 -1.18
C VAL A 371 9.23 0.73 -0.19
N TRP A 372 8.49 1.74 0.20
CA TRP A 372 8.72 2.54 1.39
C TRP A 372 8.12 1.80 2.57
N GLN A 373 8.95 1.29 3.49
CA GLN A 373 8.50 0.48 4.61
C GLN A 373 8.49 1.28 5.90
N ASP A 374 7.29 1.60 6.42
CA ASP A 374 7.15 2.10 7.78
C ASP A 374 7.34 0.97 8.80
N MET A 375 7.92 1.29 9.94
CA MET A 375 7.76 0.49 11.15
C MET A 375 6.35 0.66 11.70
N MET A 376 5.82 -0.36 12.37
CA MET A 376 4.41 -0.43 12.75
C MET A 376 4.08 0.48 13.94
N PHE A 377 4.09 1.79 13.68
CA PHE A 377 3.71 2.87 14.59
C PHE A 377 2.96 3.95 13.81
N ALA A 378 1.78 4.39 14.27
CA ALA A 378 1.00 5.41 13.56
C ALA A 378 0.17 6.28 14.49
N CYS A 379 0.24 7.61 14.30
CA CYS A 379 -0.67 8.63 14.83
C CYS A 379 -0.88 8.63 16.36
N SER A 380 -0.25 7.72 17.08
CA SER A 380 -0.30 7.58 18.53
C SER A 380 1.08 7.89 19.12
N LEU A 381 1.15 8.12 20.42
CA LEU A 381 2.42 8.03 21.13
C LEU A 381 2.64 6.60 21.63
N TYR A 382 3.90 6.22 21.81
CA TYR A 382 4.29 4.88 22.23
C TYR A 382 5.22 4.93 23.43
N PRO A 383 5.23 3.89 24.31
CA PRO A 383 6.15 3.86 25.43
C PRO A 383 7.61 3.72 24.98
N SER A 384 8.53 4.13 25.84
CA SER A 384 9.96 3.86 25.70
C SER A 384 10.58 3.25 26.94
N ASN A 385 9.78 2.53 27.73
CA ASN A 385 10.30 1.73 28.85
C ASN A 385 11.01 0.47 28.32
N ASP A 386 11.89 -0.11 29.14
CA ASP A 386 12.77 -1.20 28.72
C ASP A 386 12.04 -2.44 28.19
N GLU A 387 10.88 -2.78 28.77
CA GLU A 387 10.05 -3.91 28.32
C GLU A 387 9.53 -3.69 26.90
N PHE A 388 8.97 -2.50 26.62
CA PHE A 388 8.46 -2.18 25.29
C PHE A 388 9.58 -2.06 24.25
N LEU A 389 10.71 -1.43 24.61
CA LEU A 389 11.87 -1.34 23.72
C LEU A 389 12.41 -2.70 23.35
N LYS A 390 12.45 -3.64 24.31
CA LYS A 390 12.88 -5.02 24.03
C LYS A 390 11.94 -5.75 23.08
N ASP A 391 10.62 -5.63 23.28
CA ASP A 391 9.63 -6.21 22.37
C ASP A 391 9.81 -5.70 20.94
N VAL A 392 10.05 -4.38 20.77
CA VAL A 392 10.29 -3.76 19.47
C VAL A 392 11.63 -4.19 18.88
N GLU A 393 12.68 -4.29 19.70
CA GLU A 393 14.00 -4.78 19.25
C GLU A 393 13.91 -6.21 18.71
N GLU A 394 13.20 -7.12 19.41
CA GLU A 394 12.99 -8.50 18.95
C GLU A 394 12.22 -8.54 17.61
N GLU A 395 11.20 -7.70 17.47
CA GLU A 395 10.46 -7.51 16.22
C GLU A 395 11.38 -7.09 15.05
N LEU A 396 12.15 -6.03 15.25
CA LEU A 396 13.03 -5.49 14.20
C LEU A 396 14.16 -6.45 13.82
N ARG A 397 14.72 -7.17 14.82
CA ARG A 397 15.76 -8.20 14.57
C ARG A 397 15.26 -9.36 13.72
N PHE A 398 13.94 -9.59 13.69
CA PHE A 398 13.32 -10.53 12.76
C PHE A 398 12.96 -9.86 11.43
N GLN A 399 12.25 -8.72 11.46
CA GLN A 399 11.68 -8.13 10.24
C GLN A 399 12.74 -7.56 9.29
N ILE A 400 13.76 -6.88 9.80
CA ILE A 400 14.74 -6.23 8.93
C ILE A 400 15.55 -7.26 8.12
N PRO A 401 16.13 -8.34 8.69
CA PRO A 401 16.82 -9.36 7.90
C PRO A 401 15.91 -10.07 6.89
N ARG A 402 14.63 -10.28 7.23
CA ARG A 402 13.64 -10.85 6.33
C ARG A 402 13.43 -9.96 5.11
N LEU A 403 13.19 -8.67 5.34
CA LEU A 403 12.77 -7.72 4.32
C LEU A 403 13.94 -7.16 3.50
N LYS A 404 15.14 -7.02 4.08
CA LYS A 404 16.30 -6.47 3.36
C LYS A 404 16.72 -7.28 2.14
N ALA A 405 16.32 -8.54 2.08
CA ALA A 405 16.60 -9.42 0.96
C ALA A 405 15.83 -9.06 -0.31
N HIS A 406 14.71 -8.32 -0.18
CA HIS A 406 13.88 -7.90 -1.29
C HIS A 406 14.47 -6.67 -1.99
N PRO A 407 14.74 -6.73 -3.30
CA PRO A 407 15.23 -5.57 -4.05
C PRO A 407 14.23 -4.42 -4.10
N SER A 408 12.95 -4.69 -3.92
CA SER A 408 11.89 -3.69 -3.85
C SER A 408 12.02 -2.74 -2.65
N ILE A 409 12.51 -3.20 -1.49
CA ILE A 409 12.65 -2.34 -0.30
C ILE A 409 13.60 -1.17 -0.60
N ALA A 410 13.09 0.06 -0.51
CA ALA A 410 13.80 1.27 -0.86
C ALA A 410 14.17 2.14 0.33
N LEU A 411 13.35 2.14 1.39
CA LEU A 411 13.52 3.00 2.55
C LEU A 411 12.97 2.32 3.80
N TRP A 412 13.66 2.52 4.91
CA TRP A 412 13.16 2.20 6.25
C TRP A 412 12.66 3.48 6.91
N CYS A 413 11.38 3.53 7.29
CA CYS A 413 10.80 4.68 7.97
C CYS A 413 10.39 4.31 9.40
N GLY A 414 10.80 5.14 10.37
CA GLY A 414 10.60 4.84 11.79
C GLY A 414 9.15 4.81 12.24
N ASP A 415 8.28 5.63 11.63
CA ASP A 415 6.87 5.69 11.99
C ASP A 415 6.05 6.54 11.01
N ASN A 416 4.72 6.45 11.14
CA ASN A 416 3.76 7.35 10.54
C ASN A 416 3.29 8.41 11.53
N GLU A 417 3.62 9.68 11.31
CA GLU A 417 3.05 10.87 11.97
C GLU A 417 3.30 10.97 13.48
N VAL A 418 4.15 10.14 14.09
CA VAL A 418 4.33 10.14 15.55
C VAL A 418 5.02 11.42 16.03
N ILE A 419 5.93 12.01 15.25
CA ILE A 419 6.51 13.34 15.56
C ILE A 419 5.41 14.39 15.67
N GLY A 420 4.49 14.41 14.68
CA GLY A 420 3.35 15.33 14.65
C GLY A 420 2.39 15.11 15.81
N ALA A 421 2.15 13.83 16.15
CA ALA A 421 1.23 13.42 17.20
C ALA A 421 1.62 13.95 18.60
N ILE A 422 2.89 14.28 18.84
CA ILE A 422 3.31 15.00 20.06
C ILE A 422 2.54 16.32 20.22
N GLY A 423 2.18 16.96 19.11
CA GLY A 423 1.40 18.19 19.06
C GLY A 423 -0.12 18.03 19.11
N TRP A 424 -0.67 16.80 19.02
CA TRP A 424 -2.12 16.61 18.86
C TRP A 424 -2.87 16.43 20.18
N TYR A 425 -2.26 15.75 21.15
CA TYR A 425 -2.92 15.40 22.40
C TYR A 425 -2.65 16.43 23.50
N ASP A 426 -3.66 16.77 24.29
CA ASP A 426 -3.52 17.78 25.34
C ASP A 426 -2.44 17.41 26.36
N GLU A 427 -2.32 16.12 26.71
CA GLU A 427 -1.27 15.65 27.63
C GLU A 427 0.13 15.90 27.08
N SER A 428 0.37 15.58 25.81
CA SER A 428 1.70 15.77 25.20
C SER A 428 2.01 17.24 24.85
N LYS A 429 1.01 18.01 24.43
CA LYS A 429 1.16 19.46 24.21
C LYS A 429 1.66 20.20 25.45
N HIS A 430 1.07 19.89 26.61
CA HIS A 430 1.44 20.54 27.87
C HIS A 430 2.76 20.00 28.44
N ASN A 431 3.21 18.85 28.02
CA ASN A 431 4.44 18.19 28.50
C ASN A 431 5.39 17.87 27.32
N LYS A 432 5.51 18.77 26.34
CA LYS A 432 6.18 18.52 25.05
C LYS A 432 7.60 17.93 25.23
N VAL A 433 8.42 18.50 26.14
CA VAL A 433 9.80 18.03 26.38
C VAL A 433 9.82 16.56 26.81
N LYS A 434 8.94 16.16 27.74
CA LYS A 434 8.83 14.77 28.21
C LYS A 434 8.52 13.81 27.06
N TYR A 435 7.53 14.14 26.23
CA TYR A 435 7.10 13.28 25.13
C TYR A 435 8.06 13.30 23.95
N THR A 436 8.77 14.40 23.70
CA THR A 436 9.86 14.43 22.72
C THR A 436 11.00 13.51 23.15
N VAL A 437 11.42 13.55 24.41
CA VAL A 437 12.47 12.64 24.93
C VAL A 437 12.00 11.17 24.89
N ASN A 438 10.74 10.90 25.24
CA ASN A 438 10.18 9.57 25.16
C ASN A 438 10.15 9.05 23.71
N TYR A 439 9.75 9.87 22.76
CA TYR A 439 9.76 9.57 21.33
C TYR A 439 11.18 9.32 20.83
N ASP A 440 12.11 10.25 21.10
CA ASP A 440 13.49 10.15 20.62
C ASP A 440 14.18 8.87 21.14
N ARG A 441 13.93 8.47 22.39
CA ARG A 441 14.45 7.23 22.93
C ARG A 441 14.01 5.99 22.16
N LEU A 442 12.74 5.91 21.76
CA LEU A 442 12.20 4.83 20.93
C LEU A 442 12.79 4.90 19.51
N ASN A 443 12.72 6.06 18.88
CA ASN A 443 13.15 6.25 17.50
C ASN A 443 14.67 5.99 17.32
N ARG A 444 15.51 6.40 18.30
CA ARG A 444 16.96 6.09 18.28
C ARG A 444 17.25 4.60 18.43
N MET A 445 16.47 3.89 19.23
CA MET A 445 16.62 2.44 19.34
C MET A 445 16.25 1.77 18.00
N ILE A 446 15.15 2.20 17.37
CA ILE A 446 14.72 1.70 16.05
C ILE A 446 15.83 1.94 15.01
N GLU A 447 16.34 3.18 14.90
CA GLU A 447 17.45 3.54 14.02
C GLU A 447 18.67 2.64 14.25
N GLN A 448 19.08 2.48 15.50
CA GLN A 448 20.25 1.67 15.86
C GLN A 448 20.08 0.21 15.42
N VAL A 449 18.93 -0.39 15.68
CA VAL A 449 18.68 -1.78 15.32
C VAL A 449 18.63 -1.95 13.80
N ILE A 450 17.95 -1.05 13.09
CA ILE A 450 17.86 -1.08 11.62
C ILE A 450 19.24 -0.95 11.00
N THR A 451 20.03 0.07 11.40
CA THR A 451 21.36 0.33 10.85
C THR A 451 22.34 -0.83 11.14
N GLN A 452 22.19 -1.52 12.27
CA GLN A 452 22.98 -2.72 12.57
C GLN A 452 22.62 -3.92 11.67
N GLN A 453 21.40 -4.00 11.20
CA GLN A 453 20.90 -5.11 10.37
C GLN A 453 20.99 -4.83 8.87
N ASP A 454 20.85 -3.57 8.48
CA ASP A 454 20.91 -3.11 7.09
C ASP A 454 21.46 -1.67 7.00
N ASP A 455 22.67 -1.53 6.54
CA ASP A 455 23.36 -0.25 6.28
C ASP A 455 23.26 0.17 4.80
N SER A 456 22.65 -0.67 3.96
CA SER A 456 22.55 -0.44 2.51
C SER A 456 21.39 0.48 2.12
N ARG A 457 20.44 0.72 3.06
CA ARG A 457 19.27 1.57 2.85
C ARG A 457 19.21 2.68 3.90
N ARG A 458 18.68 3.81 3.48
CA ARG A 458 18.49 4.94 4.39
C ARG A 458 17.41 4.62 5.44
N PHE A 459 17.70 4.96 6.70
CA PHE A 459 16.69 5.12 7.74
C PHE A 459 16.12 6.54 7.67
N TRP A 460 14.79 6.67 7.66
CA TRP A 460 14.06 7.92 7.70
C TRP A 460 13.27 7.99 9.01
N PRO A 461 13.44 9.02 9.86
CA PRO A 461 12.96 8.95 11.25
C PRO A 461 11.45 8.82 11.41
N SER A 462 10.68 9.54 10.58
CA SER A 462 9.20 9.57 10.60
C SER A 462 8.69 9.98 9.23
N SER A 463 7.45 9.75 8.91
CA SER A 463 6.78 10.33 7.75
C SER A 463 5.49 11.02 8.23
N PRO A 464 5.33 12.38 8.03
CA PRO A 464 6.30 13.25 7.36
C PRO A 464 7.46 13.65 8.28
N CYS A 465 8.59 14.03 7.64
CA CYS A 465 9.78 14.48 8.39
C CYS A 465 10.67 15.40 7.52
N ASN A 466 11.20 16.44 8.13
CA ASN A 466 12.16 17.35 7.48
C ASN A 466 13.59 16.80 7.41
N GLY A 467 13.85 15.66 8.02
CA GLY A 467 15.16 15.02 8.13
C GLY A 467 15.52 14.65 9.56
N GLU A 468 16.69 14.03 9.74
CA GLU A 468 17.18 13.58 11.05
C GLU A 468 17.31 14.74 12.04
N LEU A 469 16.82 14.53 13.27
CA LEU A 469 16.82 15.51 14.36
C LEU A 469 16.05 16.81 14.06
N ASP A 470 15.26 16.86 13.01
CA ASP A 470 14.42 18.01 12.71
C ASP A 470 12.96 17.73 13.16
N PHE A 471 12.55 18.39 14.23
CA PHE A 471 11.21 18.34 14.80
C PHE A 471 10.35 19.54 14.36
N GLY A 472 10.66 20.11 13.18
CA GLY A 472 9.94 21.21 12.58
C GLY A 472 8.58 20.82 12.00
N ASP A 473 7.92 21.76 11.35
CA ASP A 473 6.60 21.57 10.74
C ASP A 473 6.72 20.92 9.35
N ALA A 474 6.84 19.61 9.30
CA ALA A 474 6.87 18.84 8.05
C ALA A 474 5.50 18.76 7.33
N TRP A 475 4.45 19.35 7.88
CA TRP A 475 3.14 19.47 7.23
C TRP A 475 3.06 20.66 6.26
N HIS A 476 3.88 21.69 6.49
CA HIS A 476 3.83 22.93 5.72
C HIS A 476 5.20 23.40 5.19
N ASP A 477 6.31 22.78 5.60
CA ASP A 477 7.63 23.05 5.03
C ASP A 477 7.84 22.20 3.79
N ASP A 478 7.67 22.78 2.61
CA ASP A 478 7.82 22.12 1.32
C ASP A 478 9.27 22.12 0.79
N SER A 479 10.22 22.71 1.54
CA SER A 479 11.59 22.88 1.07
C SER A 479 12.50 21.66 1.31
N LYS A 480 12.11 20.71 2.16
CA LYS A 480 12.97 19.59 2.56
C LYS A 480 12.17 18.39 3.08
N GLY A 481 12.75 17.20 2.94
CA GLY A 481 12.15 15.96 3.41
C GLY A 481 10.87 15.56 2.68
N ASP A 482 10.03 14.80 3.36
CA ASP A 482 8.71 14.43 2.87
C ASP A 482 7.60 15.19 3.60
N MET A 483 6.49 15.40 2.89
CA MET A 483 5.36 16.18 3.36
C MET A 483 4.07 15.33 3.37
N HIS A 484 3.23 15.52 4.40
CA HIS A 484 1.82 15.12 4.37
C HIS A 484 0.95 16.36 4.19
N PHE A 485 0.31 16.49 3.03
CA PHE A 485 -0.48 17.68 2.73
C PHE A 485 -1.98 17.39 2.79
N TRP A 486 -2.60 17.76 3.91
CA TRP A 486 -3.99 17.46 4.21
C TRP A 486 -4.93 18.69 4.22
N ASP A 487 -4.44 19.86 3.86
CA ASP A 487 -5.21 21.11 3.94
C ASP A 487 -6.45 21.11 3.06
N VAL A 488 -6.40 20.44 1.90
CA VAL A 488 -7.57 20.37 1.02
C VAL A 488 -8.66 19.51 1.64
N TRP A 489 -8.31 18.36 2.24
CA TRP A 489 -9.28 17.48 2.87
C TRP A 489 -9.63 17.95 4.29
N HIS A 490 -8.68 17.96 5.20
CA HIS A 490 -8.97 18.22 6.63
C HIS A 490 -9.32 19.68 6.93
N SER A 491 -8.68 20.64 6.26
CA SER A 491 -8.94 22.09 6.46
C SER A 491 -9.96 22.65 5.48
N GLY A 492 -10.47 21.85 4.54
CA GLY A 492 -11.49 22.27 3.58
C GLY A 492 -11.03 23.37 2.62
N LYS A 493 -9.73 23.51 2.35
CA LYS A 493 -9.22 24.44 1.34
C LYS A 493 -9.64 24.00 -0.07
N SER A 494 -9.65 24.94 -1.01
CA SER A 494 -9.91 24.65 -2.43
C SER A 494 -8.78 23.83 -3.04
N PHE A 495 -9.04 23.17 -4.18
CA PHE A 495 -8.03 22.40 -4.91
C PHE A 495 -6.82 23.25 -5.30
N SER A 496 -7.00 24.56 -5.52
CA SER A 496 -5.90 25.50 -5.79
C SER A 496 -4.87 25.58 -4.65
N ALA A 497 -5.17 25.08 -3.45
CA ALA A 497 -4.19 25.02 -2.37
C ALA A 497 -2.99 24.11 -2.71
N TYR A 498 -3.20 23.08 -3.54
CA TYR A 498 -2.10 22.23 -4.05
C TYR A 498 -1.13 23.02 -4.94
N LEU A 499 -1.58 24.07 -5.62
CA LEU A 499 -0.75 24.89 -6.49
C LEU A 499 0.16 25.89 -5.74
N ASN A 500 -0.03 26.02 -4.42
CA ASN A 500 0.72 26.94 -3.58
C ASN A 500 1.89 26.32 -2.85
N ILE A 501 2.12 25.00 -3.04
CA ILE A 501 3.24 24.26 -2.44
C ILE A 501 4.05 23.53 -3.49
N ASN A 502 5.36 23.44 -3.25
CA ASN A 502 6.32 22.81 -4.15
C ASN A 502 7.14 21.75 -3.38
N PRO A 503 6.51 20.66 -2.92
CA PRO A 503 7.17 19.71 -2.05
C PRO A 503 8.34 19.02 -2.76
N ARG A 504 9.37 18.67 -1.97
CA ARG A 504 10.47 17.82 -2.46
C ARG A 504 9.99 16.39 -2.67
N PHE A 505 9.09 15.93 -1.79
CA PHE A 505 8.37 14.66 -1.85
C PHE A 505 7.06 14.79 -1.07
N CYS A 506 5.93 14.42 -1.64
CA CYS A 506 4.66 14.38 -0.91
C CYS A 506 4.25 12.91 -0.70
N SER A 507 4.47 12.42 0.52
CA SER A 507 4.25 11.01 0.89
C SER A 507 2.82 10.70 1.29
N GLU A 508 2.03 11.74 1.65
CA GLU A 508 0.58 11.65 1.81
C GLU A 508 -0.15 12.93 1.37
N PHE A 509 -1.18 12.75 0.60
CA PHE A 509 -2.22 13.72 0.26
C PHE A 509 -3.41 12.94 -0.27
N GLY A 510 -4.63 13.42 -0.08
CA GLY A 510 -5.77 12.60 -0.46
C GLY A 510 -7.07 13.37 -0.46
N PHE A 511 -8.09 12.77 -1.10
CA PHE A 511 -9.47 13.23 -1.11
C PHE A 511 -10.40 12.02 -1.15
N GLN A 512 -11.49 12.00 -0.35
CA GLN A 512 -12.43 10.88 -0.35
C GLN A 512 -13.39 10.90 -1.53
N SER A 513 -13.82 9.71 -1.89
CA SER A 513 -15.04 9.50 -2.69
C SER A 513 -15.90 8.39 -2.08
N TRP A 514 -17.17 8.37 -2.44
CA TRP A 514 -18.01 7.20 -2.24
C TRP A 514 -17.64 6.10 -3.25
N PRO A 515 -17.87 4.82 -2.90
CA PRO A 515 -17.71 3.73 -3.85
C PRO A 515 -18.64 3.87 -5.07
N SER A 516 -18.29 3.16 -6.15
CA SER A 516 -19.15 3.04 -7.34
C SER A 516 -20.49 2.40 -6.98
N PHE A 517 -21.50 2.62 -7.82
CA PHE A 517 -22.81 2.01 -7.59
C PHE A 517 -22.74 0.48 -7.65
N ALA A 518 -21.89 -0.07 -8.51
CA ALA A 518 -21.63 -1.51 -8.58
C ALA A 518 -21.07 -2.07 -7.28
N GLU A 519 -20.16 -1.35 -6.62
CA GLU A 519 -19.62 -1.73 -5.31
C GLU A 519 -20.65 -1.58 -4.20
N VAL A 520 -21.38 -0.46 -4.16
CA VAL A 520 -22.41 -0.19 -3.14
C VAL A 520 -23.47 -1.28 -3.10
N LYS A 521 -23.90 -1.81 -4.25
CA LYS A 521 -24.86 -2.93 -4.32
C LYS A 521 -24.41 -4.19 -3.60
N GLN A 522 -23.11 -4.38 -3.39
CA GLN A 522 -22.57 -5.56 -2.72
C GLN A 522 -22.72 -5.53 -1.19
N PHE A 523 -22.83 -4.33 -0.60
CA PHE A 523 -22.84 -4.20 0.85
C PHE A 523 -23.95 -3.33 1.43
N VAL A 524 -24.68 -2.55 0.60
CA VAL A 524 -25.80 -1.71 1.02
C VAL A 524 -27.12 -2.26 0.45
N PRO A 525 -28.11 -2.62 1.29
CA PRO A 525 -29.43 -3.00 0.82
C PRO A 525 -30.13 -1.87 0.04
N GLU A 526 -30.89 -2.19 -0.99
CA GLU A 526 -31.55 -1.23 -1.88
C GLU A 526 -32.36 -0.14 -1.14
N ARG A 527 -33.05 -0.51 -0.06
CA ARG A 527 -33.83 0.41 0.77
C ARG A 527 -32.98 1.53 1.40
N ASP A 528 -31.67 1.29 1.51
CA ASP A 528 -30.70 2.18 2.17
C ASP A 528 -29.78 2.90 1.15
N TRP A 529 -30.12 2.91 -0.15
CA TRP A 529 -29.41 3.66 -1.18
C TRP A 529 -29.64 5.16 -1.03
N ASN A 530 -29.01 5.69 -0.02
CA ASN A 530 -29.02 7.10 0.34
C ASN A 530 -27.79 7.41 1.16
N ILE A 531 -27.08 8.49 0.84
CA ILE A 531 -25.81 8.88 1.50
C ILE A 531 -25.96 9.18 3.00
N THR A 532 -27.19 9.40 3.48
CA THR A 532 -27.52 9.64 4.89
C THR A 532 -28.28 8.48 5.53
N SER A 533 -28.38 7.32 4.87
CA SER A 533 -28.95 6.15 5.51
C SER A 533 -28.00 5.62 6.60
N PRO A 534 -28.52 5.05 7.70
CA PRO A 534 -27.69 4.50 8.78
C PRO A 534 -26.66 3.48 8.27
N THR A 535 -27.05 2.63 7.31
CA THR A 535 -26.15 1.65 6.67
C THR A 535 -25.00 2.35 5.93
N PHE A 536 -25.32 3.36 5.11
CA PHE A 536 -24.31 4.04 4.33
C PHE A 536 -23.35 4.86 5.22
N GLU A 537 -23.88 5.52 6.26
CA GLU A 537 -23.08 6.23 7.27
C GLU A 537 -22.19 5.30 8.10
N GLN A 538 -22.61 4.03 8.34
CA GLN A 538 -21.78 3.03 8.99
C GLN A 538 -20.51 2.71 8.19
N HIS A 539 -20.58 2.79 6.86
CA HIS A 539 -19.47 2.61 5.93
C HIS A 539 -18.75 3.93 5.59
N GLN A 540 -18.99 4.99 6.36
CA GLN A 540 -18.21 6.25 6.36
C GLN A 540 -17.56 6.44 7.72
N LYS A 541 -16.31 6.05 7.84
CA LYS A 541 -15.62 6.05 9.14
C LYS A 541 -15.07 7.43 9.55
N ASN A 542 -14.86 8.32 8.58
CA ASN A 542 -14.48 9.69 8.90
C ASN A 542 -15.72 10.47 9.33
N PRO A 543 -15.75 11.04 10.55
CA PRO A 543 -16.94 11.70 11.10
C PRO A 543 -17.47 12.88 10.27
N ARG A 544 -16.62 13.46 9.42
CA ARG A 544 -16.95 14.60 8.56
C ARG A 544 -16.97 14.23 7.07
N GLY A 545 -16.67 12.98 6.70
CA GLY A 545 -16.41 12.61 5.31
C GLY A 545 -17.58 12.94 4.37
N ASN A 546 -18.80 12.52 4.70
CA ASN A 546 -19.98 12.84 3.89
C ASN A 546 -20.23 14.35 3.78
N SER A 547 -20.02 15.11 4.88
CA SER A 547 -20.18 16.56 4.90
C SER A 547 -19.14 17.25 4.02
N ILE A 548 -17.87 16.83 4.06
CA ILE A 548 -16.82 17.42 3.23
C ILE A 548 -17.09 17.15 1.75
N ILE A 549 -17.44 15.90 1.38
CA ILE A 549 -17.76 15.55 -0.02
C ILE A 549 -18.91 16.42 -0.54
N THR A 550 -19.99 16.53 0.22
CA THR A 550 -21.18 17.31 -0.20
C THR A 550 -20.95 18.82 -0.19
N GLU A 551 -20.20 19.37 0.76
CA GLU A 551 -19.79 20.76 0.75
C GLU A 551 -18.99 21.11 -0.51
N MET A 552 -18.01 20.27 -0.87
CA MET A 552 -17.16 20.50 -2.03
C MET A 552 -17.96 20.43 -3.35
N PHE A 553 -19.04 19.64 -3.43
CA PHE A 553 -19.94 19.69 -4.60
C PHE A 553 -20.42 21.08 -4.88
N THR A 554 -20.82 21.81 -3.84
CA THR A 554 -21.35 23.18 -4.01
C THR A 554 -20.32 24.18 -4.49
N ARG A 555 -19.04 23.88 -4.35
CA ARG A 555 -17.95 24.71 -4.87
C ARG A 555 -17.73 24.51 -6.35
N TYR A 556 -17.69 23.26 -6.80
CA TYR A 556 -17.17 22.89 -8.12
C TYR A 556 -18.25 22.51 -9.12
N PHE A 557 -19.40 21.99 -8.66
CA PHE A 557 -20.41 21.39 -9.52
C PHE A 557 -21.81 21.95 -9.25
N CYS A 558 -22.72 21.76 -10.19
CA CYS A 558 -24.14 21.79 -9.89
C CYS A 558 -24.44 20.57 -9.02
N PHE A 559 -25.25 20.77 -7.96
CA PHE A 559 -25.52 19.69 -7.02
C PHE A 559 -26.29 18.55 -7.71
N PRO A 560 -25.81 17.29 -7.61
CA PRO A 560 -26.41 16.16 -8.35
C PRO A 560 -27.76 15.79 -7.81
N SER A 561 -28.60 15.23 -8.68
CA SER A 561 -29.91 14.68 -8.31
C SER A 561 -29.90 13.16 -8.44
N GLY A 562 -30.15 12.47 -7.33
CA GLY A 562 -30.17 11.01 -7.30
C GLY A 562 -28.89 10.39 -6.76
N PHE A 563 -29.07 9.18 -6.22
CA PHE A 563 -28.02 8.49 -5.48
C PHE A 563 -26.82 8.12 -6.35
N GLU A 564 -27.07 7.50 -7.51
CA GLU A 564 -26.00 7.09 -8.44
C GLU A 564 -25.19 8.28 -8.95
N GLN A 565 -25.86 9.41 -9.24
CA GLN A 565 -25.17 10.62 -9.68
C GLN A 565 -24.28 11.22 -8.58
N MET A 566 -24.68 11.10 -7.31
CA MET A 566 -23.86 11.51 -6.18
C MET A 566 -22.59 10.65 -6.09
N LEU A 567 -22.72 9.32 -6.23
CA LEU A 567 -21.59 8.41 -6.20
C LEU A 567 -20.61 8.73 -7.33
N TYR A 568 -21.10 8.80 -8.57
CA TYR A 568 -20.29 9.16 -9.75
C TYR A 568 -19.55 10.50 -9.55
N LEU A 569 -20.26 11.55 -9.14
CA LEU A 569 -19.69 12.88 -9.03
C LEU A 569 -18.66 12.98 -7.90
N SER A 570 -18.81 12.19 -6.82
CA SER A 570 -17.81 12.13 -5.75
C SER A 570 -16.47 11.60 -6.26
N GLN A 571 -16.50 10.64 -7.17
CA GLN A 571 -15.29 10.09 -7.80
C GLN A 571 -14.66 11.07 -8.81
N VAL A 572 -15.48 11.83 -9.55
CA VAL A 572 -14.98 12.95 -10.38
C VAL A 572 -14.25 13.97 -9.51
N GLN A 573 -14.85 14.33 -8.38
CA GLN A 573 -14.29 15.29 -7.43
C GLN A 573 -12.96 14.84 -6.84
N GLN A 574 -12.88 13.55 -6.42
CA GLN A 574 -11.65 12.92 -5.95
C GLN A 574 -10.56 12.96 -7.03
N ALA A 575 -10.91 12.55 -8.25
CA ALA A 575 -9.97 12.55 -9.37
C ALA A 575 -9.45 13.95 -9.69
N MET A 576 -10.32 14.97 -9.70
CA MET A 576 -9.92 16.37 -9.91
C MET A 576 -8.98 16.88 -8.84
N ALA A 577 -9.27 16.61 -7.56
CA ALA A 577 -8.44 17.03 -6.45
C ALA A 577 -7.01 16.49 -6.58
N ILE A 578 -6.88 15.18 -6.76
CA ILE A 578 -5.58 14.49 -6.83
C ILE A 578 -4.84 14.83 -8.13
N LYS A 579 -5.57 14.90 -9.26
CA LYS A 579 -4.98 15.34 -10.54
C LYS A 579 -4.41 16.76 -10.43
N THR A 580 -5.07 17.67 -9.76
CA THR A 580 -4.57 19.06 -9.58
C THR A 580 -3.22 19.06 -8.87
N ALA A 581 -3.06 18.26 -7.82
CA ALA A 581 -1.79 18.10 -7.10
C ALA A 581 -0.71 17.48 -8.00
N CYS A 582 -1.01 16.33 -8.59
CA CYS A 582 -0.04 15.58 -9.40
C CYS A 582 0.41 16.35 -10.64
N ASP A 583 -0.51 17.03 -11.33
CA ASP A 583 -0.18 17.85 -12.51
C ASP A 583 0.80 18.97 -12.13
N HIS A 584 0.52 19.67 -11.03
CA HIS A 584 1.38 20.75 -10.56
C HIS A 584 2.77 20.24 -10.16
N TRP A 585 2.83 19.23 -9.31
CA TRP A 585 4.10 18.73 -8.79
C TRP A 585 4.94 18.01 -9.85
N ARG A 586 4.32 17.40 -10.82
CA ARG A 586 5.04 16.90 -11.99
C ARG A 586 5.56 18.02 -12.89
N ALA A 587 4.78 19.09 -13.09
CA ALA A 587 5.19 20.24 -13.89
C ALA A 587 6.37 21.02 -13.29
N ILE A 588 6.63 20.91 -11.99
CA ILE A 588 7.80 21.51 -11.33
C ILE A 588 9.00 20.56 -11.21
N SER A 589 8.93 19.35 -11.80
CA SER A 589 10.11 18.46 -11.85
C SER A 589 11.33 19.21 -12.42
N PRO A 590 12.55 19.06 -11.81
CA PRO A 590 12.96 18.07 -10.82
C PRO A 590 12.82 18.49 -9.34
N ILE A 591 12.15 19.60 -9.02
CA ILE A 591 11.99 20.05 -7.62
C ILE A 591 11.26 18.96 -6.81
N CYS A 592 10.10 18.51 -7.27
CA CYS A 592 9.38 17.39 -6.70
C CYS A 592 9.78 16.08 -7.38
N ARG A 593 10.27 15.10 -6.58
CA ARG A 593 10.70 13.78 -7.07
C ARG A 593 9.88 12.64 -6.51
N GLY A 594 8.78 12.91 -5.82
CA GLY A 594 7.90 11.85 -5.35
C GLY A 594 6.53 12.32 -4.92
N MET A 595 5.54 11.49 -5.20
CA MET A 595 4.14 11.69 -4.81
C MET A 595 3.45 10.35 -4.60
N LEU A 596 3.00 10.11 -3.35
CA LEU A 596 2.29 8.91 -2.94
C LEU A 596 0.95 9.32 -2.33
N TYR A 597 -0.14 9.20 -3.09
CA TYR A 597 -1.43 9.62 -2.55
C TYR A 597 -1.97 8.62 -1.50
N TRP A 598 -2.71 9.11 -0.56
CA TRP A 598 -3.49 8.34 0.37
C TRP A 598 -4.87 8.06 -0.25
N GLN A 599 -5.25 6.81 -0.61
CA GLN A 599 -4.55 5.54 -0.49
C GLN A 599 -4.83 4.66 -1.72
N LEU A 600 -4.10 3.53 -1.87
CA LEU A 600 -4.30 2.64 -3.02
C LEU A 600 -5.59 1.84 -2.89
N ASN A 601 -5.77 1.10 -1.79
CA ASN A 601 -6.75 0.04 -1.60
C ASN A 601 -7.62 0.23 -0.35
N ASP A 602 -8.70 -0.54 -0.27
CA ASP A 602 -9.55 -0.70 0.91
C ASP A 602 -9.43 -2.12 1.47
N ASN A 603 -9.60 -2.28 2.80
CA ASN A 603 -9.59 -3.58 3.46
C ASN A 603 -10.99 -4.12 3.82
N TRP A 604 -12.01 -3.35 3.52
CA TRP A 604 -13.44 -3.67 3.58
C TRP A 604 -14.21 -2.65 2.73
N PRO A 605 -15.50 -2.93 2.34
CA PRO A 605 -16.27 -1.96 1.55
C PRO A 605 -16.54 -0.67 2.34
N VAL A 606 -16.09 0.48 1.87
CA VAL A 606 -16.12 1.75 2.62
C VAL A 606 -16.03 2.97 1.72
N SER A 607 -16.53 4.10 2.20
CA SER A 607 -16.23 5.42 1.64
C SER A 607 -14.86 5.89 2.14
N SER A 608 -13.91 6.07 1.24
CA SER A 608 -12.51 6.31 1.59
C SER A 608 -11.75 7.14 0.56
N TRP A 609 -10.45 7.29 0.79
CA TRP A 609 -9.51 7.93 -0.13
C TRP A 609 -8.96 6.97 -1.19
N SER A 610 -9.32 5.69 -1.16
CA SER A 610 -8.77 4.69 -2.06
C SER A 610 -9.03 5.00 -3.53
N SER A 611 -8.12 4.57 -4.39
CA SER A 611 -8.31 4.57 -5.84
C SER A 611 -8.80 3.22 -6.36
N LEU A 612 -8.60 2.15 -5.58
CA LEU A 612 -9.15 0.81 -5.80
C LEU A 612 -10.19 0.51 -4.73
N GLU A 613 -11.38 0.10 -5.14
CA GLU A 613 -12.44 -0.34 -4.23
C GLU A 613 -12.07 -1.67 -3.57
N TYR A 614 -12.77 -2.04 -2.50
CA TYR A 614 -12.52 -3.30 -1.81
C TYR A 614 -12.57 -4.51 -2.74
N SER A 615 -13.47 -4.51 -3.72
CA SER A 615 -13.55 -5.58 -4.74
C SER A 615 -12.39 -5.59 -5.76
N GLY A 616 -11.49 -4.59 -5.74
CA GLY A 616 -10.44 -4.39 -6.73
C GLY A 616 -10.88 -3.56 -7.95
N ARG A 617 -12.11 -3.07 -8.01
CA ARG A 617 -12.57 -2.16 -9.07
C ARG A 617 -11.81 -0.85 -9.05
N TRP A 618 -11.55 -0.32 -10.22
CA TRP A 618 -10.90 0.98 -10.37
C TRP A 618 -11.92 2.11 -10.23
N LYS A 619 -11.71 2.99 -9.25
CA LYS A 619 -12.39 4.29 -9.20
C LYS A 619 -11.87 5.21 -10.31
N GLN A 620 -12.60 6.30 -10.59
CA GLN A 620 -12.17 7.27 -11.61
C GLN A 620 -10.77 7.81 -11.34
N LEU A 621 -10.38 8.02 -10.06
CA LEU A 621 -9.03 8.41 -9.68
C LEU A 621 -7.97 7.48 -10.25
N HIS A 622 -8.17 6.17 -10.25
CA HIS A 622 -7.17 5.21 -10.71
C HIS A 622 -6.92 5.31 -12.23
N TYR A 623 -7.97 5.55 -13.03
CA TYR A 623 -7.84 5.84 -14.46
C TYR A 623 -7.11 7.18 -14.71
N HIS A 624 -7.34 8.20 -13.88
CA HIS A 624 -6.58 9.44 -13.94
C HIS A 624 -5.12 9.22 -13.52
N ALA A 625 -4.86 8.38 -12.51
CA ALA A 625 -3.50 8.01 -12.10
C ALA A 625 -2.73 7.34 -13.24
N LYS A 626 -3.35 6.42 -13.97
CA LYS A 626 -2.76 5.83 -15.18
C LYS A 626 -2.26 6.89 -16.15
N ARG A 627 -3.00 8.00 -16.31
CA ARG A 627 -2.62 9.12 -17.19
C ARG A 627 -1.56 10.03 -16.58
N PHE A 628 -1.81 10.56 -15.36
CA PHE A 628 -0.87 11.53 -14.79
C PHE A 628 0.43 10.91 -14.28
N PHE A 629 0.51 9.58 -14.10
CA PHE A 629 1.74 8.84 -13.76
C PHE A 629 2.44 8.23 -14.99
N ALA A 630 1.89 8.39 -16.20
CA ALA A 630 2.55 7.90 -17.41
C ALA A 630 3.99 8.43 -17.53
N PRO A 631 4.94 7.60 -18.01
CA PRO A 631 6.34 8.03 -18.19
C PRO A 631 6.48 9.25 -19.06
N GLN A 632 5.74 9.30 -20.17
CA GLN A 632 5.56 10.52 -20.98
C GLN A 632 4.19 11.11 -20.66
N TYR A 633 4.16 12.39 -20.30
CA TYR A 633 2.92 13.05 -19.93
C TYR A 633 2.86 14.49 -20.43
N LEU A 634 1.73 14.85 -21.04
CA LEU A 634 1.42 16.23 -21.44
C LEU A 634 0.62 16.90 -20.32
N VAL A 635 1.18 17.93 -19.71
CA VAL A 635 0.56 18.62 -18.58
C VAL A 635 0.44 20.12 -18.82
N PHE A 636 -0.74 20.66 -18.51
CA PHE A 636 -0.95 22.11 -18.46
C PHE A 636 -0.54 22.64 -17.08
N SER A 637 0.20 23.75 -17.07
CA SER A 637 0.67 24.39 -15.84
C SER A 637 0.70 25.90 -15.98
N GLU A 638 0.39 26.59 -14.90
CA GLU A 638 0.52 28.05 -14.77
C GLU A 638 1.69 28.46 -13.86
N HIS A 639 2.55 27.51 -13.48
CA HIS A 639 3.67 27.72 -12.56
C HIS A 639 4.58 28.88 -12.96
N THR A 640 4.79 29.12 -14.25
CA THR A 640 5.61 30.22 -14.77
C THR A 640 4.87 31.57 -14.89
N GLY A 641 3.64 31.65 -14.38
CA GLY A 641 2.78 32.85 -14.50
C GLY A 641 2.01 32.98 -15.82
N LYS A 642 2.19 32.00 -16.72
CA LYS A 642 1.42 31.86 -17.96
C LYS A 642 0.98 30.41 -18.14
N LEU A 643 -0.21 30.20 -18.67
CA LEU A 643 -0.62 28.85 -19.06
C LEU A 643 0.37 28.28 -20.09
N SER A 644 0.95 27.16 -19.76
CA SER A 644 1.93 26.45 -20.57
C SER A 644 1.57 24.99 -20.72
N LEU A 645 1.86 24.39 -21.85
CA LEU A 645 1.81 22.97 -22.08
C LEU A 645 3.22 22.40 -21.99
N HIS A 646 3.44 21.49 -21.05
CA HIS A 646 4.70 20.81 -20.84
C HIS A 646 4.63 19.38 -21.35
N LEU A 647 5.73 18.87 -21.90
CA LEU A 647 5.97 17.45 -22.06
C LEU A 647 6.99 17.00 -21.03
N LEU A 648 6.57 16.08 -20.18
CA LEU A 648 7.42 15.40 -19.21
C LEU A 648 7.88 14.07 -19.82
N ASN A 649 9.14 13.74 -19.65
CA ASN A 649 9.70 12.45 -20.04
C ASN A 649 10.53 11.87 -18.88
N ASP A 650 9.91 10.97 -18.09
CA ASP A 650 10.58 10.28 -16.98
C ASP A 650 11.40 9.06 -17.47
N ALA A 651 11.26 8.66 -18.75
CA ALA A 651 11.94 7.50 -19.29
C ALA A 651 13.45 7.73 -19.45
N LYS A 652 14.22 6.65 -19.50
CA LYS A 652 15.69 6.70 -19.73
C LYS A 652 16.07 7.08 -21.15
N ASP A 653 15.14 6.97 -22.09
CA ASP A 653 15.37 7.22 -23.50
C ASP A 653 14.72 8.55 -23.95
N PRO A 654 15.30 9.22 -24.95
CA PRO A 654 14.65 10.36 -25.58
C PRO A 654 13.30 9.95 -26.20
N ALA A 655 12.33 10.85 -26.16
CA ALA A 655 11.04 10.67 -26.80
C ALA A 655 10.79 11.72 -27.89
N SER A 656 10.24 11.30 -29.02
CA SER A 656 9.73 12.20 -30.04
C SER A 656 8.22 12.26 -29.96
N VAL A 657 7.68 13.45 -29.80
CA VAL A 657 6.25 13.71 -29.71
C VAL A 657 5.77 14.43 -30.96
N ASN A 658 4.59 13.98 -31.41
CA ASN A 658 3.78 14.72 -32.35
C ASN A 658 2.42 14.97 -31.71
N ALA A 659 2.21 16.21 -31.26
CA ALA A 659 1.04 16.57 -30.50
C ALA A 659 0.16 17.57 -31.27
N GLN A 660 -1.15 17.45 -31.08
CA GLN A 660 -2.13 18.43 -31.52
C GLN A 660 -2.80 19.06 -30.30
N LEU A 661 -2.55 20.36 -30.15
CA LEU A 661 -3.23 21.17 -29.15
C LEU A 661 -4.39 21.91 -29.82
N LYS A 662 -5.59 21.76 -29.24
CA LYS A 662 -6.83 22.34 -29.79
C LYS A 662 -7.46 23.26 -28.76
N TRP A 663 -7.95 24.40 -29.22
CA TRP A 663 -8.93 25.22 -28.52
C TRP A 663 -10.32 24.92 -29.09
N VAL A 664 -11.20 24.37 -28.26
CA VAL A 664 -12.52 23.85 -28.64
C VAL A 664 -13.58 24.57 -27.83
N ASP A 665 -14.65 25.04 -28.50
CA ASP A 665 -15.78 25.62 -27.80
C ASP A 665 -16.71 24.57 -27.17
N TRP A 666 -17.66 25.01 -26.36
CA TRP A 666 -18.59 24.10 -25.66
C TRP A 666 -19.60 23.40 -26.59
N GLN A 667 -19.67 23.75 -27.86
CA GLN A 667 -20.45 23.06 -28.88
C GLN A 667 -19.64 22.01 -29.67
N GLY A 668 -18.33 21.97 -29.46
CA GLY A 668 -17.40 21.04 -30.10
C GLY A 668 -16.76 21.54 -31.37
N GLU A 669 -16.89 22.85 -31.67
CA GLU A 669 -16.22 23.45 -32.78
C GLU A 669 -14.74 23.76 -32.44
N GLU A 670 -13.82 23.23 -33.24
CA GLU A 670 -12.40 23.54 -33.16
C GLU A 670 -12.15 24.96 -33.65
N LYS A 671 -11.79 25.88 -32.77
CA LYS A 671 -11.55 27.29 -33.07
C LYS A 671 -10.08 27.53 -33.46
N GLN A 672 -9.16 26.85 -32.86
CA GLN A 672 -7.73 26.90 -33.15
C GLN A 672 -7.09 25.53 -32.93
N CYS A 673 -6.04 25.25 -33.73
CA CYS A 673 -5.24 24.04 -33.61
C CYS A 673 -3.76 24.36 -33.83
N TRP A 674 -2.91 23.83 -32.96
CA TRP A 674 -1.46 23.92 -33.06
C TRP A 674 -0.87 22.51 -33.21
N SER A 675 -0.02 22.33 -34.20
CA SER A 675 0.79 21.12 -34.37
C SER A 675 2.14 21.34 -33.71
N LEU A 676 2.49 20.49 -32.77
CA LEU A 676 3.66 20.58 -31.91
C LEU A 676 4.53 19.34 -32.15
N GLU A 677 5.69 19.54 -32.76
CA GLU A 677 6.67 18.46 -32.98
C GLU A 677 7.94 18.76 -32.19
N GLN A 678 8.33 17.84 -31.32
CA GLN A 678 9.51 18.02 -30.48
C GLN A 678 10.14 16.67 -30.13
N THR A 679 11.47 16.63 -30.09
CA THR A 679 12.22 15.55 -29.47
C THR A 679 12.72 16.05 -28.11
N VAL A 680 12.41 15.31 -27.05
CA VAL A 680 12.80 15.61 -25.67
C VAL A 680 13.77 14.57 -25.17
N ILE A 681 14.71 15.00 -24.34
CA ILE A 681 15.71 14.10 -23.75
C ILE A 681 15.08 13.31 -22.58
N ALA A 682 15.81 12.29 -22.13
CA ALA A 682 15.50 11.55 -20.92
C ALA A 682 15.43 12.46 -19.70
N ASP A 683 14.63 12.09 -18.69
CA ASP A 683 14.43 12.81 -17.42
C ASP A 683 14.32 14.34 -17.62
N SER A 684 13.30 14.75 -18.38
CA SER A 684 13.14 16.15 -18.77
C SER A 684 11.73 16.68 -18.63
N ASN A 685 11.66 18.01 -18.44
CA ASN A 685 10.45 18.80 -18.45
C ASN A 685 10.63 19.89 -19.50
N THR A 686 9.89 19.82 -20.61
CA THR A 686 10.04 20.72 -21.77
C THR A 686 8.73 21.43 -22.05
N ILE A 687 8.77 22.75 -22.10
CA ILE A 687 7.63 23.58 -22.56
C ILE A 687 7.48 23.46 -24.06
N LEU A 688 6.33 22.93 -24.51
CA LEU A 688 5.98 22.79 -25.91
C LEU A 688 5.23 24.01 -26.44
N TRP A 689 4.44 24.63 -25.59
CA TRP A 689 3.58 25.73 -25.96
C TRP A 689 3.29 26.63 -24.75
N GLN A 690 3.06 27.91 -25.00
CA GLN A 690 2.60 28.89 -24.03
C GLN A 690 1.46 29.72 -24.59
N LEU A 691 0.50 30.07 -23.74
CA LEU A 691 -0.63 30.90 -24.10
C LEU A 691 -0.17 32.28 -24.52
N ASP A 692 -0.62 32.72 -25.72
CA ASP A 692 -0.34 34.03 -26.24
C ASP A 692 -1.12 35.10 -25.43
N GLU A 693 -0.50 36.28 -25.26
CA GLU A 693 -1.13 37.42 -24.54
C GLU A 693 -2.32 38.01 -25.33
N SER A 694 -2.53 37.62 -26.59
CA SER A 694 -3.70 37.97 -27.36
C SER A 694 -5.00 37.29 -26.92
N PHE A 695 -4.93 36.18 -26.17
CA PHE A 695 -6.09 35.49 -25.57
C PHE A 695 -6.66 36.34 -24.45
N GLU A 696 -7.88 36.84 -24.62
CA GLU A 696 -8.57 37.59 -23.55
C GLU A 696 -9.13 36.60 -22.49
N LYS A 697 -9.19 37.04 -21.24
CA LYS A 697 -9.69 36.21 -20.13
C LYS A 697 -11.12 35.71 -20.34
N ASP A 698 -11.96 36.54 -20.99
CA ASP A 698 -13.34 36.17 -21.30
C ASP A 698 -13.40 35.11 -22.41
N GLU A 699 -12.43 35.08 -23.31
CA GLU A 699 -12.32 34.06 -24.35
C GLU A 699 -12.06 32.69 -23.76
N LEU A 700 -11.22 32.60 -22.71
CA LEU A 700 -10.92 31.35 -22.01
C LEU A 700 -12.15 30.69 -21.36
N THR A 701 -13.20 31.42 -21.06
CA THR A 701 -14.47 30.88 -20.53
C THR A 701 -15.36 30.29 -21.61
N SER A 702 -15.08 30.58 -22.92
CA SER A 702 -15.89 30.14 -24.04
C SER A 702 -15.60 28.71 -24.55
N GLY A 703 -14.55 28.07 -24.00
CA GLY A 703 -14.14 26.71 -24.40
C GLY A 703 -13.14 26.08 -23.45
N PHE A 704 -12.38 25.14 -23.97
CA PHE A 704 -11.38 24.38 -23.22
C PHE A 704 -10.20 24.03 -24.15
N PHE A 705 -9.02 23.84 -23.55
CA PHE A 705 -7.90 23.24 -24.25
C PHE A 705 -7.94 21.73 -24.17
N TYR A 706 -7.73 21.09 -25.30
CA TYR A 706 -7.55 19.65 -25.40
C TYR A 706 -6.26 19.38 -26.17
N VAL A 707 -5.41 18.54 -25.60
CA VAL A 707 -4.20 18.07 -26.26
C VAL A 707 -4.24 16.57 -26.42
N GLU A 708 -3.81 16.10 -27.56
CA GLU A 708 -3.55 14.70 -27.85
C GLU A 708 -2.21 14.53 -28.55
N ALA A 709 -1.52 13.44 -28.24
CA ALA A 709 -0.26 13.10 -28.88
C ALA A 709 -0.11 11.62 -29.08
N GLN A 710 0.68 11.27 -30.10
CA GLN A 710 1.21 9.93 -30.29
C GLN A 710 2.68 9.94 -29.88
N ILE A 711 3.06 9.03 -28.96
CA ILE A 711 4.44 8.80 -28.53
C ILE A 711 4.72 7.31 -28.65
N GLY A 712 5.50 6.91 -29.65
CA GLY A 712 5.61 5.48 -29.97
C GLY A 712 4.27 4.88 -30.36
N GLU A 713 3.85 3.86 -29.64
CA GLU A 713 2.53 3.21 -29.81
C GLU A 713 1.43 3.82 -28.93
N ASP A 714 1.79 4.62 -27.93
CA ASP A 714 0.87 5.17 -26.94
C ASP A 714 0.20 6.45 -27.43
N ARG A 715 -1.12 6.53 -27.22
CA ARG A 715 -1.89 7.76 -27.39
C ARG A 715 -2.16 8.37 -26.03
N ILE A 716 -1.69 9.60 -25.82
CA ILE A 716 -1.89 10.35 -24.59
C ILE A 716 -2.76 11.58 -24.86
N SER A 717 -3.57 11.97 -23.91
CA SER A 717 -4.40 13.17 -24.00
C SER A 717 -4.56 13.85 -22.64
N ASN A 718 -4.81 15.15 -22.67
CA ASN A 718 -5.16 15.92 -21.47
C ASN A 718 -6.13 17.04 -21.82
N THR A 719 -6.91 17.47 -20.84
CA THR A 719 -7.89 18.54 -20.95
C THR A 719 -7.63 19.60 -19.89
N TRP A 720 -7.70 20.85 -20.25
CA TRP A 720 -7.58 21.97 -19.33
C TRP A 720 -8.81 22.88 -19.40
N PHE A 721 -9.29 23.25 -18.22
CA PHE A 721 -10.37 24.23 -18.02
C PHE A 721 -9.82 25.47 -17.34
N CYS A 722 -10.31 26.64 -17.70
CA CYS A 722 -9.88 27.90 -17.08
C CYS A 722 -10.34 28.07 -15.62
N SER A 723 -11.12 27.15 -15.09
CA SER A 723 -11.63 27.13 -13.71
C SER A 723 -11.83 25.71 -13.21
N HIS A 724 -11.51 25.46 -11.95
CA HIS A 724 -11.94 24.27 -11.24
C HIS A 724 -13.45 24.30 -10.90
N GLU A 725 -14.08 25.49 -10.86
CA GLU A 725 -15.51 25.64 -10.62
C GLU A 725 -16.31 25.35 -11.90
N LEU A 726 -16.37 24.07 -12.29
CA LEU A 726 -16.98 23.65 -13.56
C LEU A 726 -18.44 24.08 -13.72
N LYS A 727 -19.16 24.28 -12.61
CA LYS A 727 -20.52 24.84 -12.62
C LYS A 727 -20.64 26.25 -13.22
N THR A 728 -19.54 26.99 -13.27
CA THR A 728 -19.51 28.36 -13.82
C THR A 728 -19.23 28.38 -15.32
N LEU A 729 -18.83 27.25 -15.88
CA LEU A 729 -18.52 27.10 -17.30
C LEU A 729 -19.81 26.75 -18.09
N PRO A 730 -20.06 27.36 -19.24
CA PRO A 730 -21.28 27.13 -20.01
C PRO A 730 -21.20 25.84 -20.84
N MET A 731 -20.85 24.74 -20.17
CA MET A 731 -20.75 23.41 -20.79
C MET A 731 -22.09 22.99 -21.41
N ALA A 732 -22.06 22.46 -22.62
CA ALA A 732 -23.23 21.93 -23.26
C ALA A 732 -23.59 20.55 -22.70
N LYS A 733 -24.89 20.27 -22.61
CA LYS A 733 -25.35 18.90 -22.35
C LYS A 733 -25.08 18.03 -23.58
N ALA A 734 -24.40 16.91 -23.39
CA ALA A 734 -24.10 15.95 -24.44
C ALA A 734 -25.00 14.71 -24.36
N ASN A 735 -25.26 14.05 -25.50
CA ASN A 735 -25.79 12.69 -25.57
C ASN A 735 -24.66 11.78 -26.05
N ILE A 736 -24.56 10.60 -25.43
CA ILE A 736 -23.55 9.61 -25.78
C ILE A 736 -24.22 8.37 -26.35
N ASP A 737 -23.87 8.07 -27.60
CA ASP A 737 -24.23 6.81 -28.25
C ASP A 737 -23.23 5.73 -27.84
N VAL A 738 -23.72 4.56 -27.48
CA VAL A 738 -22.92 3.42 -27.01
C VAL A 738 -23.15 2.23 -27.91
N SER A 739 -22.10 1.65 -28.44
CA SER A 739 -22.17 0.38 -29.17
C SER A 739 -21.20 -0.63 -28.55
N ILE A 740 -21.62 -1.89 -28.45
CA ILE A 740 -20.87 -2.98 -27.82
C ILE A 740 -20.64 -4.08 -28.85
N GLU A 741 -19.39 -4.43 -29.09
CA GLU A 741 -19.00 -5.55 -29.96
C GLU A 741 -18.01 -6.46 -29.19
N GLY A 742 -18.52 -7.52 -28.57
CA GLY A 742 -17.74 -8.41 -27.72
C GLY A 742 -17.17 -7.66 -26.50
N ARG A 743 -15.85 -7.52 -26.41
CA ARG A 743 -15.17 -6.78 -25.33
C ARG A 743 -15.09 -5.29 -25.61
N GLN A 744 -15.30 -4.85 -26.85
CA GLN A 744 -15.12 -3.46 -27.25
C GLN A 744 -16.40 -2.65 -27.03
N ILE A 745 -16.26 -1.51 -26.39
CA ILE A 745 -17.30 -0.52 -26.16
C ILE A 745 -16.88 0.76 -26.87
N THR A 746 -17.66 1.18 -27.86
CA THR A 746 -17.42 2.42 -28.58
C THR A 746 -18.42 3.48 -28.12
N LEU A 747 -17.87 4.64 -27.75
CA LEU A 747 -18.60 5.80 -27.23
C LEU A 747 -18.48 6.93 -28.25
N VAL A 748 -19.61 7.55 -28.59
CA VAL A 748 -19.66 8.74 -29.47
C VAL A 748 -20.56 9.79 -28.84
N ALA A 749 -20.01 10.96 -28.57
CA ALA A 749 -20.77 12.09 -28.02
C ALA A 749 -21.16 13.08 -29.13
N ASP A 750 -22.37 13.61 -29.11
CA ASP A 750 -22.85 14.65 -30.05
C ASP A 750 -22.21 16.04 -29.77
N LYS A 751 -21.74 16.25 -28.55
CA LYS A 751 -21.02 17.43 -28.07
C LYS A 751 -19.88 17.00 -27.15
N PRO A 752 -18.92 17.89 -26.80
CA PRO A 752 -17.89 17.54 -25.85
C PRO A 752 -18.49 17.02 -24.55
N ALA A 753 -18.03 15.85 -24.12
CA ALA A 753 -18.45 15.23 -22.85
C ALA A 753 -17.21 14.93 -22.00
N PHE A 754 -17.33 15.24 -20.71
CA PHE A 754 -16.20 15.21 -19.79
C PHE A 754 -16.42 14.20 -18.66
N PHE A 755 -15.33 13.61 -18.18
CA PHE A 755 -15.34 12.56 -17.16
C PHE A 755 -16.30 11.43 -17.51
N VAL A 756 -16.32 11.05 -18.79
CA VAL A 756 -17.17 9.96 -19.27
C VAL A 756 -16.70 8.66 -18.68
N HIS A 757 -17.49 8.12 -17.77
CA HIS A 757 -17.17 6.93 -16.99
C HIS A 757 -18.09 5.78 -17.33
N VAL A 758 -17.50 4.60 -17.49
CA VAL A 758 -18.22 3.35 -17.74
C VAL A 758 -18.13 2.45 -16.52
N GLU A 759 -19.25 1.81 -16.19
CA GLU A 759 -19.37 0.94 -15.03
C GLU A 759 -20.28 -0.24 -15.36
N CYS A 760 -20.02 -1.42 -14.80
CA CYS A 760 -20.90 -2.59 -14.91
C CYS A 760 -20.90 -3.37 -13.58
N ASP A 761 -21.91 -4.24 -13.41
CA ASP A 761 -22.10 -4.98 -12.16
C ASP A 761 -21.16 -6.18 -12.02
N THR A 762 -20.67 -6.72 -13.14
CA THR A 762 -19.77 -7.87 -13.12
C THR A 762 -18.34 -7.47 -12.74
N GLN A 763 -17.58 -8.45 -12.26
CA GLN A 763 -16.15 -8.25 -11.97
C GLN A 763 -15.36 -7.98 -13.26
N GLY A 764 -14.40 -7.06 -13.17
CA GLY A 764 -13.57 -6.64 -14.29
C GLY A 764 -13.32 -5.15 -14.26
N ARG A 765 -12.50 -4.70 -15.18
CA ARG A 765 -12.15 -3.29 -15.38
C ARG A 765 -12.20 -2.95 -16.86
N PHE A 766 -12.12 -1.70 -17.17
CA PHE A 766 -12.03 -1.24 -18.57
C PHE A 766 -10.59 -0.81 -18.86
N SER A 767 -10.19 -0.87 -20.12
CA SER A 767 -8.85 -0.45 -20.56
C SER A 767 -8.61 1.03 -20.30
N ASP A 768 -9.67 1.85 -20.35
CA ASP A 768 -9.70 3.25 -19.94
C ASP A 768 -11.12 3.67 -19.52
N SER A 769 -11.22 4.76 -18.76
CA SER A 769 -12.49 5.36 -18.32
C SER A 769 -12.26 6.79 -17.81
N SER A 770 -13.33 7.49 -17.41
CA SER A 770 -13.26 8.91 -17.00
C SER A 770 -12.57 9.78 -18.08
N LEU A 771 -13.10 9.66 -19.29
CA LEU A 771 -12.54 10.22 -20.53
C LEU A 771 -13.11 11.61 -20.86
N THR A 772 -12.39 12.36 -21.69
CA THR A 772 -12.94 13.48 -22.46
C THR A 772 -13.28 12.97 -23.87
N LEU A 773 -14.53 13.10 -24.29
CA LEU A 773 -14.96 12.82 -25.66
C LEU A 773 -15.13 14.14 -26.41
N LEU A 774 -14.48 14.28 -27.55
CA LEU A 774 -14.74 15.37 -28.49
C LEU A 774 -15.99 15.06 -29.32
N ALA A 775 -16.68 16.11 -29.79
CA ALA A 775 -17.93 15.97 -30.55
C ALA A 775 -17.75 15.11 -31.80
N ASN A 776 -18.62 14.11 -31.99
CA ASN A 776 -18.67 13.21 -33.13
C ASN A 776 -17.37 12.41 -33.39
N GLN A 777 -16.48 12.29 -32.40
CA GLN A 777 -15.30 11.45 -32.50
C GLN A 777 -15.48 10.16 -31.70
N PRO A 778 -15.42 8.98 -32.33
CA PRO A 778 -15.55 7.71 -31.61
C PRO A 778 -14.32 7.43 -30.77
N VAL A 779 -14.56 6.95 -29.53
CA VAL A 779 -13.53 6.41 -28.65
C VAL A 779 -13.93 4.97 -28.28
N THR A 780 -13.05 4.03 -28.53
CA THR A 780 -13.26 2.62 -28.22
C THR A 780 -12.41 2.22 -27.01
N ILE A 781 -13.02 1.61 -26.01
CA ILE A 781 -12.38 1.01 -24.83
C ILE A 781 -12.69 -0.47 -24.79
N GLU A 782 -11.90 -1.23 -24.04
CA GLU A 782 -12.05 -2.68 -23.90
C GLU A 782 -12.43 -3.05 -22.47
N PHE A 783 -13.37 -4.00 -22.32
CA PHE A 783 -13.65 -4.64 -21.04
C PHE A 783 -12.66 -5.77 -20.77
N LEU A 784 -11.97 -5.71 -19.62
CA LEU A 784 -10.92 -6.64 -19.19
C LEU A 784 -11.45 -7.63 -18.12
N GLY A 785 -12.67 -8.12 -18.31
CA GLY A 785 -13.30 -9.13 -17.48
C GLY A 785 -13.80 -10.30 -18.31
N ASP A 786 -14.33 -11.35 -17.68
CA ASP A 786 -14.69 -12.59 -18.35
C ASP A 786 -16.15 -12.67 -18.74
N ASP A 787 -17.07 -12.08 -17.96
CA ASP A 787 -18.51 -12.17 -18.19
C ASP A 787 -19.02 -11.02 -19.07
N LEU A 788 -18.98 -11.24 -20.40
CA LEU A 788 -19.39 -10.25 -21.40
C LEU A 788 -20.91 -10.03 -21.42
N ASP A 789 -21.69 -11.06 -21.13
CA ASP A 789 -23.17 -10.96 -21.13
C ASP A 789 -23.63 -10.10 -19.94
N ALA A 790 -23.08 -10.37 -18.75
CA ALA A 790 -23.38 -9.56 -17.58
C ALA A 790 -22.84 -8.12 -17.72
N MET A 791 -21.67 -7.92 -18.32
CA MET A 791 -21.15 -6.59 -18.65
C MET A 791 -22.13 -5.85 -19.58
N SER A 792 -22.49 -6.46 -20.70
CA SER A 792 -23.36 -5.85 -21.72
C SER A 792 -24.75 -5.46 -21.18
N THR A 793 -25.34 -6.31 -20.31
CA THR A 793 -26.66 -6.07 -19.73
C THR A 793 -26.70 -5.08 -18.59
N SER A 794 -25.57 -4.87 -17.91
CA SER A 794 -25.46 -3.98 -16.74
C SER A 794 -24.61 -2.72 -16.98
N LEU A 795 -24.13 -2.51 -18.22
CA LEU A 795 -23.30 -1.35 -18.55
C LEU A 795 -24.05 -0.04 -18.29
N ARG A 796 -23.42 0.85 -17.57
CA ARG A 796 -23.86 2.21 -17.30
C ARG A 796 -22.80 3.18 -17.80
N VAL A 797 -23.22 4.29 -18.36
CA VAL A 797 -22.32 5.36 -18.82
C VAL A 797 -22.75 6.65 -18.12
N TYR A 798 -21.83 7.24 -17.41
CA TYR A 798 -22.00 8.51 -16.71
C TYR A 798 -21.14 9.59 -17.35
N HIS A 799 -21.56 10.82 -17.30
CA HIS A 799 -20.74 11.98 -17.68
C HIS A 799 -21.16 13.23 -16.93
N LEU A 800 -20.30 14.25 -16.94
CA LEU A 800 -20.62 15.55 -16.36
C LEU A 800 -21.75 16.23 -17.16
N MET A 801 -22.65 16.89 -16.48
CA MET A 801 -23.85 17.54 -17.07
C MET A 801 -24.89 16.57 -17.67
N GLN A 802 -24.96 15.34 -17.19
CA GLN A 802 -25.96 14.33 -17.60
C GLN A 802 -27.39 14.74 -17.19
#